data_8f1d8a32c69244875072e58be3f6cc15
#
_entry.id   8f1d8a32c69244875072e58be3f6cc15
#
_cell.length_a   1.000
_cell.length_b   1.000
_cell.length_c   1.000
_cell.angle_alpha   90.00
_cell.angle_beta   90.00
_cell.angle_gamma   90.00
#
_symmetry.space_group_name_H-M   'P 1'
#
loop_
_entity.id
_entity.type
_entity.pdbx_description
1 polymer ?
#
loop_
_entity_poly.entity_id
_entity_poly.type
_entity_poly.pdbx_seq_one_letter_code
_entity_poly.pdbx_strand_id
1 'polypeptide(L)'
;MKKITNFFVLSMLFVSLPAINIFAEEEDESAEGGIEEVVVTARRTEESLQEVPIAVTAFSEEAVKAKQIIAGTDLQMNAPNVSFTPTNFGGNSFAIRGIGRLVTAGSGEAGVSMHINDIPIAGNTITSEYYDIERVEILRGPQGTLFGRNATGGVINVIARKPEMGAFNGYVEAEIGNYNHERQRFALNIPIMENLAARIAGTSLVRDGYTKNLWELSDGDIDGRDNEEYRVSLRWEGDSTSVDLMYNKFEEDSDRARITNQICAQNPLPTYGCISDQFGRDGINPGSSTGTMYISFGGIFPLGQNSAALASLGLFEYPRPQNMGLREMHTDFEPIFEQESDQTYLTITHEMGDYTYTLNAASAGGNSNIMQDYNMDVGPMFLTVNPSTGGANALTGTDGSIPISGTACGSVCEQSITAGVLGGDIYGSYNRVFSYDRSYTDYNDTDYLELKVQSNLDGRFNFVAGANVTDNETHGGYYVMANSLDFISLYGLAPINVPPLYPGFYHSDTFGETERNSIFAEAYYDISDDLRLTVGLRRNTDEKSTSDRTALANAANIGGGVWIRSSLANCLTGITAAAGDIVAGNAANACTAASLPLLDYYGATTAVNTQTLAILTATAAGDAAGAAAAQQALVGALLMVPPTPGYNEQRNIAGNPSTVEFKATTGRVVLDWKVNEDTLVYTSLSSGMKPGGFNPPISDAFPQDTPRIFEKEEVDALEVGFKTTLLDNRMQLNGSLFDYDYTGLQIYKIINNSSVNVNVDAEIRGAELEMLYIPSWDSDVMIDVMFSWLETEAADNMLLDPKDRQQGDPNWVVLKNIDSGSATGVQYIANLAGVIAATVGDPNGPYATCGSLGACIPVANTTYSNGVPAYLSRAYLTAMGVATSDGILTNIKGNALPNAPEYTIKVGIAKTWNPGKVDITARFDYYKQDGSYAREFNRSWDKLPGWYQTNASVLIEDPEDVWNLRLWVRNMTDNEAVTGHYVTSDTSGMYTNYFLTEPRIYGATFNYNF
;
A
#
# COMPACT_ATOMS: atom_id res chain seq x y z
N MET A 1 -25.55 14.52 5.22
CA MET A 1 -26.74 15.35 4.92
C MET A 1 -26.45 16.83 4.66
N LYS A 2 -25.57 17.54 5.40
CA LYS A 2 -25.26 18.96 5.11
C LYS A 2 -24.39 19.18 3.86
N LYS A 3 -23.48 18.25 3.52
CA LYS A 3 -22.61 18.34 2.33
C LYS A 3 -23.41 18.06 1.05
N ILE A 4 -24.28 17.05 1.04
CA ILE A 4 -25.15 16.70 -0.09
C ILE A 4 -26.03 17.85 -0.51
N THR A 5 -26.52 18.66 0.45
CA THR A 5 -27.38 19.82 0.16
C THR A 5 -26.65 20.92 -0.61
N ASN A 6 -25.34 21.08 -0.40
CA ASN A 6 -24.57 22.11 -1.10
C ASN A 6 -24.23 21.71 -2.54
N PHE A 7 -23.96 20.43 -2.80
CA PHE A 7 -23.72 19.93 -4.15
C PHE A 7 -25.01 19.96 -5.01
N PHE A 8 -26.14 19.54 -4.42
CA PHE A 8 -27.44 19.58 -5.08
C PHE A 8 -27.93 21.01 -5.40
N VAL A 9 -27.59 21.99 -4.55
CA VAL A 9 -27.93 23.39 -4.81
C VAL A 9 -27.11 23.95 -5.98
N LEU A 10 -25.88 23.51 -6.14
CA LEU A 10 -25.05 23.93 -7.29
C LEU A 10 -25.54 23.30 -8.59
N SER A 11 -25.91 22.02 -8.60
CA SER A 11 -26.43 21.33 -9.80
C SER A 11 -27.84 21.80 -10.20
N MET A 12 -28.72 22.17 -9.22
CA MET A 12 -30.04 22.71 -9.54
C MET A 12 -30.04 24.17 -10.05
N LEU A 13 -28.98 24.95 -9.77
CA LEU A 13 -28.85 26.31 -10.28
C LEU A 13 -28.60 26.35 -11.81
N PHE A 14 -28.06 25.26 -12.37
CA PHE A 14 -27.76 25.18 -13.80
C PHE A 14 -28.95 24.72 -14.67
N VAL A 15 -29.94 24.03 -14.14
CA VAL A 15 -31.13 23.54 -14.88
C VAL A 15 -32.07 24.67 -15.27
N SER A 16 -31.89 25.91 -14.78
CA SER A 16 -32.79 27.04 -14.98
C SER A 16 -32.35 28.07 -16.04
N LEU A 17 -31.29 27.82 -16.79
CA LEU A 17 -30.87 28.68 -17.87
C LEU A 17 -31.60 28.30 -19.18
N PRO A 18 -32.21 29.24 -19.95
CA PRO A 18 -32.86 28.92 -21.20
C PRO A 18 -31.83 28.55 -22.27
N ALA A 19 -32.03 27.40 -22.92
CA ALA A 19 -31.21 26.94 -24.04
C ALA A 19 -31.20 28.00 -25.16
N ILE A 20 -30.03 28.54 -25.49
CA ILE A 20 -29.81 29.33 -26.70
C ILE A 20 -29.30 28.34 -27.74
N ASN A 21 -30.18 27.88 -28.61
CA ASN A 21 -29.83 27.08 -29.77
C ASN A 21 -29.00 27.90 -30.75
N ILE A 22 -27.71 27.61 -30.80
CA ILE A 22 -26.87 28.02 -31.94
C ILE A 22 -26.47 26.70 -32.63
N PHE A 23 -27.10 26.46 -33.80
CA PHE A 23 -26.76 25.33 -34.66
C PHE A 23 -25.41 25.58 -35.33
N ALA A 24 -24.48 24.68 -35.11
CA ALA A 24 -23.36 24.42 -36.02
C ALA A 24 -23.51 22.96 -36.46
N GLU A 25 -23.91 22.76 -37.71
CA GLU A 25 -23.84 21.45 -38.38
C GLU A 25 -22.38 21.24 -38.80
N GLU A 26 -21.69 20.31 -38.17
CA GLU A 26 -20.56 19.58 -38.77
C GLU A 26 -21.08 18.20 -39.15
N GLU A 27 -21.14 17.94 -40.44
CA GLU A 27 -21.37 16.61 -41.00
C GLU A 27 -20.09 15.78 -40.83
N ASP A 28 -20.04 14.92 -39.80
CA ASP A 28 -19.07 13.84 -39.74
C ASP A 28 -19.59 12.70 -40.66
N GLU A 29 -18.91 12.50 -41.79
CA GLU A 29 -19.10 11.31 -42.63
C GLU A 29 -18.50 10.06 -41.86
N SER A 30 -19.21 9.57 -40.86
CA SER A 30 -18.94 8.24 -40.33
C SER A 30 -19.31 7.20 -41.38
N ALA A 31 -18.33 6.42 -41.82
CA ALA A 31 -18.57 5.29 -42.73
C ALA A 31 -19.57 4.32 -42.08
N GLU A 32 -20.71 4.09 -42.69
CA GLU A 32 -21.74 3.17 -42.21
C GLU A 32 -21.16 1.79 -41.89
N GLY A 33 -20.96 1.45 -40.59
CA GLY A 33 -20.75 0.10 -40.08
C GLY A 33 -19.31 -0.35 -39.81
N GLY A 34 -18.31 0.53 -39.70
CA GLY A 34 -16.95 0.23 -39.35
C GLY A 34 -16.62 0.46 -37.85
N ILE A 35 -15.50 -0.11 -37.39
CA ILE A 35 -14.95 0.14 -36.05
C ILE A 35 -14.33 1.55 -36.05
N GLU A 36 -14.63 2.34 -35.02
CA GLU A 36 -14.07 3.68 -34.80
C GLU A 36 -12.56 3.64 -34.64
N GLU A 37 -11.86 4.62 -35.24
CA GLU A 37 -10.43 4.78 -35.09
C GLU A 37 -10.10 5.43 -33.74
N VAL A 38 -9.29 4.77 -32.93
CA VAL A 38 -8.85 5.28 -31.63
C VAL A 38 -7.47 5.93 -31.77
N VAL A 39 -7.38 7.21 -31.40
CA VAL A 39 -6.11 7.95 -31.34
C VAL A 39 -5.48 7.75 -29.96
N VAL A 40 -4.16 7.60 -29.91
CA VAL A 40 -3.38 7.42 -28.68
C VAL A 40 -2.16 8.34 -28.65
N THR A 41 -1.66 8.63 -27.45
CA THR A 41 -0.41 9.38 -27.23
C THR A 41 0.76 8.49 -26.75
N ALA A 42 0.74 7.23 -27.11
CA ALA A 42 1.70 6.21 -26.67
C ALA A 42 3.17 6.53 -26.98
N ARG A 43 3.44 7.36 -27.99
CA ARG A 43 4.78 7.91 -28.28
C ARG A 43 4.90 9.40 -27.94
N ARG A 44 4.02 9.91 -27.10
CA ARG A 44 3.88 11.32 -26.75
C ARG A 44 3.59 12.24 -27.95
N THR A 45 2.95 11.64 -28.95
CA THR A 45 2.40 12.21 -30.17
C THR A 45 1.05 11.54 -30.43
N GLU A 46 0.08 12.29 -30.92
CA GLU A 46 -1.21 11.74 -31.33
C GLU A 46 -1.05 10.90 -32.61
N GLU A 47 -1.38 9.63 -32.53
CA GLU A 47 -1.26 8.65 -33.61
C GLU A 47 -2.39 7.64 -33.53
N SER A 48 -2.77 7.04 -34.68
CA SER A 48 -3.72 5.94 -34.69
C SER A 48 -3.23 4.75 -33.87
N LEU A 49 -4.08 4.19 -33.04
CA LEU A 49 -3.76 2.98 -32.24
C LEU A 49 -3.22 1.85 -33.13
N GLN A 50 -3.73 1.70 -34.37
CA GLN A 50 -3.32 0.66 -35.28
C GLN A 50 -1.93 0.91 -35.94
N GLU A 51 -1.44 2.14 -35.87
CA GLU A 51 -0.12 2.52 -36.43
C GLU A 51 1.01 2.55 -35.40
N VAL A 52 0.70 2.45 -34.11
CA VAL A 52 1.71 2.52 -33.02
C VAL A 52 2.33 1.15 -32.78
N PRO A 53 3.67 0.99 -32.96
CA PRO A 53 4.36 -0.30 -32.81
C PRO A 53 4.69 -0.64 -31.33
N ILE A 54 3.65 -0.66 -30.50
CA ILE A 54 3.71 -0.96 -29.07
C ILE A 54 2.44 -1.74 -28.72
N ALA A 55 2.53 -2.68 -27.76
CA ALA A 55 1.35 -3.30 -27.16
C ALA A 55 0.61 -2.24 -26.30
N VAL A 56 -0.50 -1.73 -26.81
CA VAL A 56 -1.30 -0.69 -26.14
C VAL A 56 -2.78 -1.04 -26.23
N THR A 57 -3.50 -0.89 -25.13
CA THR A 57 -4.96 -0.91 -25.06
C THR A 57 -5.43 0.51 -24.75
N ALA A 58 -6.35 1.03 -25.52
CA ALA A 58 -6.94 2.34 -25.27
C ALA A 58 -8.47 2.24 -25.21
N PHE A 59 -9.04 3.02 -24.34
CA PHE A 59 -10.49 3.12 -24.14
C PHE A 59 -10.90 4.58 -24.33
N SER A 60 -11.69 4.87 -25.36
CA SER A 60 -12.36 6.17 -25.52
C SER A 60 -13.35 6.40 -24.37
N GLU A 61 -13.88 7.61 -24.26
CA GLU A 61 -14.91 7.95 -23.26
C GLU A 61 -16.12 7.01 -23.38
N GLU A 62 -16.56 6.73 -24.62
CA GLU A 62 -17.68 5.83 -24.92
C GLU A 62 -17.37 4.40 -24.49
N ALA A 63 -16.15 3.92 -24.75
CA ALA A 63 -15.71 2.59 -24.35
C ALA A 63 -15.61 2.48 -22.81
N VAL A 64 -15.12 3.53 -22.13
CA VAL A 64 -15.08 3.62 -20.66
C VAL A 64 -16.48 3.53 -20.08
N LYS A 65 -17.43 4.29 -20.63
CA LYS A 65 -18.83 4.25 -20.21
C LYS A 65 -19.48 2.90 -20.53
N ALA A 66 -19.32 2.38 -21.75
CA ALA A 66 -19.94 1.12 -22.20
C ALA A 66 -19.46 -0.09 -21.40
N LYS A 67 -18.17 -0.15 -21.09
CA LYS A 67 -17.53 -1.24 -20.33
C LYS A 67 -17.61 -1.04 -18.80
N GLN A 68 -18.22 0.05 -18.33
CA GLN A 68 -18.31 0.40 -16.91
C GLN A 68 -16.94 0.47 -16.23
N ILE A 69 -15.96 1.07 -16.89
CA ILE A 69 -14.63 1.30 -16.33
C ILE A 69 -14.73 2.57 -15.47
N ILE A 70 -14.88 2.41 -14.18
CA ILE A 70 -15.11 3.49 -13.23
C ILE A 70 -13.80 3.92 -12.55
N ALA A 71 -12.96 2.95 -12.26
CA ALA A 71 -11.70 3.15 -11.55
C ALA A 71 -10.63 2.16 -12.03
N GLY A 72 -9.43 2.28 -11.51
CA GLY A 72 -8.32 1.42 -11.86
C GLY A 72 -8.57 -0.09 -11.72
N THR A 73 -9.41 -0.49 -10.76
CA THR A 73 -9.81 -1.90 -10.58
C THR A 73 -10.44 -2.52 -11.81
N ASP A 74 -11.17 -1.72 -12.59
CA ASP A 74 -11.90 -2.21 -13.76
C ASP A 74 -10.98 -2.44 -14.97
N LEU A 75 -9.79 -1.82 -14.96
CA LEU A 75 -8.77 -2.03 -15.99
C LEU A 75 -8.28 -3.48 -16.02
N GLN A 76 -8.19 -4.15 -14.86
CA GLN A 76 -7.81 -5.56 -14.78
C GLN A 76 -8.69 -6.45 -15.66
N MET A 77 -9.98 -6.17 -15.68
CA MET A 77 -10.95 -6.97 -16.45
C MET A 77 -11.02 -6.59 -17.93
N ASN A 78 -10.36 -5.52 -18.35
CA ASN A 78 -10.50 -4.95 -19.67
C ASN A 78 -9.20 -4.86 -20.49
N ALA A 79 -8.04 -5.10 -19.86
CA ALA A 79 -6.74 -5.11 -20.53
C ALA A 79 -5.94 -6.39 -20.23
N PRO A 80 -5.23 -6.96 -21.22
CA PRO A 80 -4.46 -8.19 -21.06
C PRO A 80 -3.33 -8.03 -20.06
N ASN A 81 -3.08 -9.07 -19.25
CA ASN A 81 -1.98 -9.12 -18.26
C ASN A 81 -1.93 -7.93 -17.28
N VAL A 82 -3.04 -7.23 -17.07
CA VAL A 82 -3.17 -6.23 -16.04
C VAL A 82 -3.77 -6.88 -14.80
N SER A 83 -3.08 -6.78 -13.66
CA SER A 83 -3.56 -7.21 -12.35
C SER A 83 -3.67 -6.01 -11.43
N PHE A 84 -4.64 -6.06 -10.54
CA PHE A 84 -4.85 -5.04 -9.53
C PHE A 84 -5.03 -5.70 -8.17
N THR A 85 -4.35 -5.19 -7.16
CA THR A 85 -4.54 -5.64 -5.78
C THR A 85 -4.73 -4.41 -4.89
N PRO A 86 -5.84 -4.28 -4.17
CA PRO A 86 -5.99 -3.25 -3.16
C PRO A 86 -4.90 -3.45 -2.09
N THR A 87 -4.32 -2.36 -1.62
CA THR A 87 -3.35 -2.40 -0.52
C THR A 87 -3.97 -1.97 0.78
N ASN A 88 -3.31 -2.36 1.87
CA ASN A 88 -3.75 -2.13 3.24
C ASN A 88 -3.76 -0.66 3.66
N PHE A 89 -2.86 0.12 3.10
CA PHE A 89 -2.55 1.48 3.55
C PHE A 89 -2.82 2.50 2.44
N GLY A 90 -4.06 2.50 1.93
CA GLY A 90 -4.55 3.52 1.01
C GLY A 90 -3.98 3.49 -0.41
N GLY A 91 -2.94 2.72 -0.66
CA GLY A 91 -2.38 2.57 -1.98
C GLY A 91 -3.08 1.47 -2.79
N ASN A 92 -3.07 1.58 -4.10
CA ASN A 92 -3.44 0.51 -5.01
C ASN A 92 -2.18 -0.02 -5.70
N SER A 93 -2.21 -1.31 -6.04
CA SER A 93 -1.11 -1.96 -6.73
C SER A 93 -1.56 -2.42 -8.09
N PHE A 94 -0.98 -1.84 -9.14
CA PHE A 94 -1.06 -2.39 -10.48
C PHE A 94 0.15 -3.26 -10.76
N ALA A 95 -0.09 -4.37 -11.47
CA ALA A 95 0.96 -5.11 -12.15
C ALA A 95 0.57 -5.30 -13.60
N ILE A 96 1.52 -5.12 -14.50
CA ILE A 96 1.39 -5.42 -15.93
C ILE A 96 2.41 -6.48 -16.26
N ARG A 97 1.94 -7.61 -16.85
CA ARG A 97 2.79 -8.78 -17.19
C ARG A 97 3.55 -9.34 -15.96
N GLY A 98 2.89 -9.32 -14.78
CA GLY A 98 3.50 -9.78 -13.53
C GLY A 98 4.47 -8.77 -12.87
N ILE A 99 4.68 -7.61 -13.47
CA ILE A 99 5.59 -6.57 -12.99
C ILE A 99 4.79 -5.45 -12.36
N GLY A 100 5.02 -5.18 -11.07
CA GLY A 100 4.30 -4.13 -10.35
C GLY A 100 4.66 -4.09 -8.87
N ARG A 101 4.02 -3.18 -8.15
CA ARG A 101 4.10 -3.14 -6.70
C ARG A 101 2.91 -3.92 -6.14
N LEU A 102 3.17 -5.03 -5.51
CA LEU A 102 2.11 -5.98 -5.15
C LEU A 102 1.68 -5.95 -3.70
N VAL A 103 2.30 -5.18 -2.80
CA VAL A 103 1.96 -5.20 -1.38
C VAL A 103 2.30 -3.92 -0.62
N THR A 104 1.45 -3.69 0.34
CA THR A 104 1.56 -3.05 1.65
C THR A 104 2.81 -2.24 1.89
N ALA A 105 2.63 -0.96 1.97
CA ALA A 105 3.49 0.05 2.58
C ALA A 105 4.99 -0.15 2.36
N GLY A 106 5.69 0.83 2.17
CA GLY A 106 7.12 0.73 2.20
C GLY A 106 7.83 1.63 1.24
N SER A 107 9.10 1.55 1.37
CA SER A 107 10.11 2.33 0.70
C SER A 107 10.28 2.04 -0.80
N GLY A 108 9.47 1.16 -1.41
CA GLY A 108 9.59 0.83 -2.83
C GLY A 108 8.68 1.66 -3.73
N GLU A 109 9.11 1.87 -4.96
CA GLU A 109 8.32 2.54 -6.00
C GLU A 109 7.49 1.53 -6.82
N ALA A 110 6.48 2.00 -7.56
CA ALA A 110 5.69 1.15 -8.44
C ALA A 110 6.50 0.71 -9.67
N GLY A 111 6.17 -0.44 -10.26
CA GLY A 111 6.72 -0.88 -11.56
C GLY A 111 5.82 -0.50 -12.74
N VAL A 112 4.63 0.02 -12.47
CA VAL A 112 3.69 0.60 -13.43
C VAL A 112 3.57 2.09 -13.12
N SER A 113 3.89 2.93 -14.11
CA SER A 113 3.83 4.38 -13.96
C SER A 113 2.45 4.89 -14.32
N MET A 114 1.88 5.75 -13.45
CA MET A 114 0.60 6.42 -13.68
C MET A 114 0.84 7.84 -14.16
N HIS A 115 0.08 8.27 -15.18
CA HIS A 115 0.17 9.59 -15.78
C HIS A 115 -1.21 10.22 -15.95
N ILE A 116 -1.27 11.55 -15.88
CA ILE A 116 -2.38 12.38 -16.36
C ILE A 116 -1.83 13.32 -17.42
N ASN A 117 -2.39 13.29 -18.61
CA ASN A 117 -1.96 14.11 -19.75
C ASN A 117 -0.43 14.00 -19.97
N ASP A 118 0.10 12.79 -19.99
CA ASP A 118 1.53 12.45 -20.14
C ASP A 118 2.45 12.90 -18.97
N ILE A 119 1.93 13.53 -17.94
CA ILE A 119 2.69 13.98 -16.77
C ILE A 119 2.57 12.93 -15.66
N PRO A 120 3.69 12.47 -15.06
CA PRO A 120 3.62 11.46 -14.01
C PRO A 120 2.89 11.98 -12.78
N ILE A 121 1.98 11.16 -12.27
CA ILE A 121 1.21 11.47 -11.06
C ILE A 121 2.08 11.21 -9.84
N ALA A 122 2.15 12.18 -8.95
CA ALA A 122 2.71 12.02 -7.63
C ALA A 122 1.62 11.68 -6.61
N GLY A 123 1.94 10.81 -5.66
CA GLY A 123 1.06 10.52 -4.54
C GLY A 123 0.05 9.38 -4.76
N ASN A 124 -0.88 9.24 -3.80
CA ASN A 124 -1.81 8.12 -3.70
C ASN A 124 -3.13 8.32 -4.49
N THR A 125 -3.16 9.18 -5.49
CA THR A 125 -4.36 9.51 -6.29
C THR A 125 -4.89 8.38 -7.18
N ILE A 126 -4.33 7.20 -7.08
CA ILE A 126 -4.76 6.00 -7.82
C ILE A 126 -6.20 5.58 -7.45
N THR A 127 -6.78 6.14 -6.40
CA THR A 127 -8.16 5.85 -5.98
C THR A 127 -9.21 6.72 -6.64
N SER A 128 -8.81 7.75 -7.41
CA SER A 128 -9.75 8.61 -8.10
C SER A 128 -10.55 7.87 -9.17
N GLU A 129 -11.77 8.30 -9.38
CA GLU A 129 -12.62 7.75 -10.44
C GLU A 129 -12.26 8.35 -11.81
N TYR A 130 -12.52 7.58 -12.87
CA TYR A 130 -12.42 8.07 -14.24
C TYR A 130 -13.69 8.85 -14.58
N TYR A 131 -13.66 10.17 -14.45
CA TYR A 131 -14.74 11.06 -14.80
C TYR A 131 -14.24 12.16 -15.72
N ASP A 132 -15.05 12.58 -16.66
CA ASP A 132 -14.75 13.67 -17.61
C ASP A 132 -13.35 13.49 -18.25
N ILE A 133 -13.13 12.31 -18.78
CA ILE A 133 -11.89 11.94 -19.47
C ILE A 133 -12.15 11.78 -20.95
N GLU A 134 -11.12 12.00 -21.76
CA GLU A 134 -11.15 11.74 -23.19
C GLU A 134 -10.87 10.27 -23.46
N ARG A 135 -9.85 9.70 -22.77
CA ARG A 135 -9.46 8.29 -22.92
C ARG A 135 -8.55 7.82 -21.80
N VAL A 136 -8.42 6.49 -21.68
CA VAL A 136 -7.39 5.83 -20.86
C VAL A 136 -6.52 4.97 -21.77
N GLU A 137 -5.22 5.12 -21.69
CA GLU A 137 -4.22 4.35 -22.43
C GLU A 137 -3.43 3.46 -21.50
N ILE A 138 -3.27 2.18 -21.83
CA ILE A 138 -2.47 1.21 -21.10
C ILE A 138 -1.36 0.70 -22.01
N LEU A 139 -0.15 1.19 -21.81
CA LEU A 139 1.03 0.78 -22.53
C LEU A 139 1.67 -0.38 -21.77
N ARG A 140 1.78 -1.53 -22.40
CA ARG A 140 2.33 -2.73 -21.78
C ARG A 140 3.78 -2.94 -22.19
N GLY A 141 4.58 -3.42 -21.24
CA GLY A 141 6.02 -3.59 -21.39
C GLY A 141 6.84 -2.33 -21.10
N PRO A 142 8.17 -2.44 -21.07
CA PRO A 142 9.06 -1.38 -20.63
C PRO A 142 8.95 -0.11 -21.47
N GLN A 143 8.60 1.01 -20.84
CA GLN A 143 8.48 2.35 -21.46
C GLN A 143 9.57 3.31 -20.95
N GLY A 144 10.73 2.77 -20.58
CA GLY A 144 11.81 3.50 -19.94
C GLY A 144 12.38 4.67 -20.74
N THR A 145 12.21 4.71 -22.06
CA THR A 145 12.75 5.78 -22.93
C THR A 145 11.93 7.06 -22.84
N LEU A 146 10.64 7.00 -23.14
CA LEU A 146 9.80 8.20 -23.22
C LEU A 146 9.12 8.57 -21.89
N PHE A 147 8.67 7.56 -21.13
CA PHE A 147 7.99 7.77 -19.85
C PHE A 147 8.92 7.69 -18.65
N GLY A 148 10.12 7.12 -18.84
CA GLY A 148 11.20 7.14 -17.86
C GLY A 148 11.15 5.98 -16.88
N ARG A 149 11.57 6.27 -15.63
CA ARG A 149 11.63 5.27 -14.57
C ARG A 149 10.24 4.84 -14.12
N ASN A 150 10.20 3.73 -13.38
CA ASN A 150 8.97 3.15 -12.84
C ASN A 150 7.98 2.65 -13.92
N ALA A 151 8.37 2.65 -15.18
CA ALA A 151 7.64 2.10 -16.30
C ALA A 151 8.25 0.78 -16.77
N THR A 152 8.62 -0.10 -15.82
CA THR A 152 9.22 -1.41 -16.12
C THR A 152 8.17 -2.42 -16.55
N GLY A 153 6.98 -2.41 -15.96
CA GLY A 153 5.83 -3.19 -16.39
C GLY A 153 5.00 -2.49 -17.45
N GLY A 154 4.94 -1.17 -17.40
CA GLY A 154 4.14 -0.38 -18.33
C GLY A 154 3.73 0.98 -17.79
N VAL A 155 2.80 1.61 -18.52
CA VAL A 155 2.25 2.93 -18.19
C VAL A 155 0.73 2.88 -18.29
N ILE A 156 0.05 3.52 -17.35
CA ILE A 156 -1.37 3.85 -17.46
C ILE A 156 -1.46 5.37 -17.57
N ASN A 157 -1.96 5.88 -18.68
CA ASN A 157 -2.06 7.30 -18.96
C ASN A 157 -3.54 7.68 -19.11
N VAL A 158 -4.00 8.59 -18.28
CA VAL A 158 -5.37 9.11 -18.30
C VAL A 158 -5.34 10.47 -18.98
N ILE A 159 -6.06 10.61 -20.07
CA ILE A 159 -6.19 11.87 -20.79
C ILE A 159 -7.49 12.53 -20.35
N ALA A 160 -7.38 13.65 -19.66
CA ALA A 160 -8.51 14.44 -19.22
C ALA A 160 -9.11 15.21 -20.40
N ARG A 161 -10.44 15.37 -20.41
CA ARG A 161 -11.10 16.18 -21.44
C ARG A 161 -10.70 17.64 -21.33
N LYS A 162 -10.28 18.22 -22.45
CA LYS A 162 -9.84 19.61 -22.53
C LYS A 162 -11.04 20.55 -22.68
N PRO A 163 -10.91 21.84 -22.26
CA PRO A 163 -11.90 22.87 -22.59
C PRO A 163 -12.03 23.07 -24.11
N GLU A 164 -13.26 23.15 -24.59
CA GLU A 164 -13.60 23.33 -26.01
C GLU A 164 -13.88 24.80 -26.32
N MET A 165 -13.29 25.31 -27.40
CA MET A 165 -13.51 26.70 -27.85
C MET A 165 -14.88 26.84 -28.50
N GLY A 166 -15.55 27.95 -28.22
CA GLY A 166 -16.81 28.32 -28.89
C GLY A 166 -18.04 27.49 -28.51
N ALA A 167 -17.90 26.41 -27.77
CA ALA A 167 -18.99 25.54 -27.34
C ALA A 167 -19.39 25.79 -25.88
N PHE A 168 -20.68 25.98 -25.63
CA PHE A 168 -21.23 25.89 -24.26
C PHE A 168 -21.99 24.58 -24.15
N ASN A 169 -21.38 23.61 -23.47
CA ASN A 169 -21.93 22.27 -23.33
C ASN A 169 -21.59 21.69 -21.96
N GLY A 170 -22.19 20.57 -21.63
CA GLY A 170 -21.91 19.87 -20.38
C GLY A 170 -22.84 18.70 -20.16
N TYR A 171 -22.64 18.03 -19.02
CA TYR A 171 -23.53 16.96 -18.59
C TYR A 171 -23.74 16.97 -17.10
N VAL A 172 -24.84 16.35 -16.68
CA VAL A 172 -25.10 15.97 -15.29
C VAL A 172 -25.50 14.50 -15.25
N GLU A 173 -24.90 13.75 -14.34
CA GLU A 173 -25.15 12.32 -14.16
C GLU A 173 -25.49 12.04 -12.69
N ALA A 174 -26.50 11.21 -12.47
CA ALA A 174 -26.88 10.72 -11.16
C ALA A 174 -27.03 9.20 -11.20
N GLU A 175 -26.42 8.52 -10.24
CA GLU A 175 -26.42 7.07 -10.12
C GLU A 175 -26.88 6.66 -8.73
N ILE A 176 -27.74 5.64 -8.67
CA ILE A 176 -28.21 5.04 -7.43
C ILE A 176 -28.08 3.51 -7.49
N GLY A 177 -27.84 2.86 -6.35
CA GLY A 177 -27.66 1.42 -6.30
C GLY A 177 -27.93 0.81 -4.91
N ASN A 178 -27.66 -0.49 -4.79
CA ASN A 178 -27.66 -1.16 -3.50
C ASN A 178 -26.53 -0.62 -2.60
N TYR A 179 -26.57 -0.93 -1.29
CA TYR A 179 -25.70 -0.37 -0.26
C TYR A 179 -25.83 1.16 -0.15
N ASN A 180 -27.02 1.70 -0.38
CA ASN A 180 -27.27 3.16 -0.41
C ASN A 180 -26.27 3.90 -1.31
N HIS A 181 -25.87 3.25 -2.41
CA HIS A 181 -24.94 3.82 -3.38
C HIS A 181 -25.57 5.02 -4.06
N GLU A 182 -24.93 6.15 -3.94
CA GLU A 182 -25.26 7.42 -4.58
C GLU A 182 -24.01 8.00 -5.22
N ARG A 183 -24.04 8.23 -6.53
CA ARG A 183 -22.97 8.91 -7.24
C ARG A 183 -23.53 10.05 -8.05
N GLN A 184 -22.82 11.16 -8.08
CA GLN A 184 -23.15 12.33 -8.89
C GLN A 184 -21.91 12.76 -9.65
N ARG A 185 -22.09 13.07 -10.95
CA ARG A 185 -21.05 13.61 -11.80
C ARG A 185 -21.58 14.78 -12.59
N PHE A 186 -20.74 15.73 -12.90
CA PHE A 186 -21.07 16.83 -13.80
C PHE A 186 -19.82 17.29 -14.52
N ALA A 187 -20.04 17.87 -15.71
CA ALA A 187 -19.05 18.70 -16.37
C ALA A 187 -19.73 19.88 -17.06
N LEU A 188 -19.03 20.99 -17.14
CA LEU A 188 -19.49 22.23 -17.78
C LEU A 188 -18.33 22.86 -18.55
N ASN A 189 -18.51 23.01 -19.84
CA ASN A 189 -17.60 23.74 -20.72
C ASN A 189 -18.11 25.15 -20.97
N ILE A 190 -17.24 26.16 -20.78
CA ILE A 190 -17.58 27.59 -20.86
C ILE A 190 -16.61 28.27 -21.81
N PRO A 191 -17.07 28.68 -23.03
CA PRO A 191 -16.26 29.52 -23.90
C PRO A 191 -16.22 30.94 -23.32
N ILE A 192 -15.06 31.39 -22.87
CA ILE A 192 -14.87 32.72 -22.24
C ILE A 192 -14.63 33.78 -23.31
N MET A 193 -13.80 33.42 -24.30
CA MET A 193 -13.44 34.25 -25.46
C MET A 193 -13.27 33.34 -26.67
N GLU A 194 -13.05 33.91 -27.83
CA GLU A 194 -12.84 33.21 -29.10
C GLU A 194 -11.69 32.18 -29.00
N ASN A 195 -10.72 32.48 -28.16
CA ASN A 195 -9.48 31.70 -28.00
C ASN A 195 -9.22 31.28 -26.52
N LEU A 196 -10.23 31.37 -25.66
CA LEU A 196 -10.11 30.97 -24.25
C LEU A 196 -11.37 30.27 -23.78
N ALA A 197 -11.23 29.05 -23.27
CA ALA A 197 -12.31 28.30 -22.70
C ALA A 197 -11.92 27.77 -21.30
N ALA A 198 -12.93 27.53 -20.47
CA ALA A 198 -12.80 26.86 -19.19
C ALA A 198 -13.68 25.61 -19.14
N ARG A 199 -13.25 24.60 -18.39
CA ARG A 199 -14.04 23.41 -18.11
C ARG A 199 -14.00 23.12 -16.61
N ILE A 200 -15.15 22.84 -16.03
CA ILE A 200 -15.28 22.48 -14.62
C ILE A 200 -15.97 21.12 -14.58
N ALA A 201 -15.38 20.15 -13.90
CA ALA A 201 -15.96 18.83 -13.73
C ALA A 201 -15.84 18.38 -12.28
N GLY A 202 -16.72 17.48 -11.86
CA GLY A 202 -16.67 16.92 -10.52
C GLY A 202 -17.42 15.61 -10.39
N THR A 203 -17.05 14.84 -9.39
CA THR A 203 -17.69 13.58 -8.97
C THR A 203 -17.81 13.53 -7.46
N SER A 204 -18.88 12.94 -6.98
CA SER A 204 -19.07 12.60 -5.56
C SER A 204 -19.65 11.21 -5.47
N LEU A 205 -19.13 10.38 -4.59
CA LEU A 205 -19.62 9.03 -4.31
C LEU A 205 -19.83 8.85 -2.82
N VAL A 206 -21.04 8.47 -2.44
CA VAL A 206 -21.37 8.00 -1.10
C VAL A 206 -21.95 6.60 -1.19
N ARG A 207 -21.47 5.68 -0.37
CA ARG A 207 -21.93 4.29 -0.33
C ARG A 207 -21.70 3.70 1.05
N ASP A 208 -22.68 3.01 1.59
CA ASP A 208 -22.53 2.25 2.84
C ASP A 208 -21.52 1.11 2.69
N GLY A 209 -20.99 0.64 3.80
CA GLY A 209 -20.16 -0.54 3.87
C GLY A 209 -20.86 -1.80 3.38
N TYR A 210 -20.09 -2.75 2.87
CA TYR A 210 -20.59 -4.07 2.46
C TYR A 210 -19.96 -5.24 3.22
N THR A 211 -19.00 -4.96 4.09
CA THR A 211 -18.43 -5.95 5.01
C THR A 211 -19.21 -5.91 6.31
N LYS A 212 -19.90 -6.99 6.59
CA LYS A 212 -20.77 -7.08 7.76
C LYS A 212 -19.95 -7.17 9.04
N ASN A 213 -20.12 -6.21 9.95
CA ASN A 213 -19.56 -6.32 11.28
C ASN A 213 -20.55 -7.09 12.20
N LEU A 214 -20.09 -8.23 12.73
CA LEU A 214 -20.89 -9.10 13.59
C LEU A 214 -20.84 -8.68 15.07
N TRP A 215 -20.08 -7.63 15.40
CA TRP A 215 -20.06 -7.07 16.74
C TRP A 215 -21.39 -6.37 17.07
N GLU A 216 -22.06 -6.80 18.14
CA GLU A 216 -23.43 -6.32 18.50
C GLU A 216 -23.46 -4.85 18.95
N LEU A 217 -22.32 -4.22 19.21
CA LEU A 217 -22.21 -2.82 19.56
C LEU A 217 -21.58 -1.97 18.43
N SER A 218 -21.42 -2.53 17.24
CA SER A 218 -20.97 -1.78 16.08
C SER A 218 -22.03 -0.83 15.54
N ASP A 219 -21.61 0.28 14.95
CA ASP A 219 -22.51 1.26 14.35
C ASP A 219 -23.03 0.83 12.98
N GLY A 220 -22.50 -0.24 12.37
CA GLY A 220 -22.94 -0.76 11.08
C GLY A 220 -21.94 -1.66 10.36
N ASP A 221 -22.20 -1.87 9.08
CA ASP A 221 -21.31 -2.54 8.17
C ASP A 221 -20.17 -1.57 7.77
N ILE A 222 -18.99 -2.08 7.54
CA ILE A 222 -17.78 -1.32 7.22
C ILE A 222 -17.36 -1.45 5.75
N ASP A 223 -16.37 -0.69 5.33
CA ASP A 223 -15.83 -0.56 3.96
C ASP A 223 -16.74 0.28 3.07
N GLY A 224 -17.29 1.35 3.63
CA GLY A 224 -18.03 2.39 2.93
C GLY A 224 -17.13 3.28 2.07
N ARG A 225 -17.75 4.24 1.43
CA ARG A 225 -17.10 5.29 0.64
C ARG A 225 -17.80 6.62 0.86
N ASP A 226 -17.02 7.66 1.05
CA ASP A 226 -17.46 9.05 0.99
C ASP A 226 -16.29 9.84 0.38
N ASN A 227 -16.35 10.08 -0.95
CA ASN A 227 -15.32 10.80 -1.65
C ASN A 227 -15.88 11.86 -2.58
N GLU A 228 -15.12 12.92 -2.73
CA GLU A 228 -15.41 14.04 -3.62
C GLU A 228 -14.16 14.38 -4.44
N GLU A 229 -14.35 14.65 -5.72
CA GLU A 229 -13.28 15.12 -6.59
C GLU A 229 -13.79 16.21 -7.52
N TYR A 230 -12.99 17.24 -7.74
CA TYR A 230 -13.30 18.26 -8.73
C TYR A 230 -12.05 18.68 -9.51
N ARG A 231 -12.31 19.08 -10.77
CA ARG A 231 -11.31 19.53 -11.72
C ARG A 231 -11.73 20.85 -12.32
N VAL A 232 -10.77 21.79 -12.41
CA VAL A 232 -10.93 23.05 -13.11
C VAL A 232 -9.84 23.16 -14.15
N SER A 233 -10.21 23.34 -15.41
CA SER A 233 -9.28 23.45 -16.52
C SER A 233 -9.49 24.76 -17.27
N LEU A 234 -8.39 25.37 -17.72
CA LEU A 234 -8.37 26.53 -18.59
C LEU A 234 -7.53 26.20 -19.81
N ARG A 235 -8.03 26.50 -20.99
CA ARG A 235 -7.30 26.37 -22.26
C ARG A 235 -7.33 27.67 -23.01
N TRP A 236 -6.15 28.11 -23.40
CA TRP A 236 -5.95 29.23 -24.31
C TRP A 236 -5.26 28.77 -25.60
N GLU A 237 -5.77 29.21 -26.76
CA GLU A 237 -5.23 28.89 -28.08
C GLU A 237 -4.92 30.17 -28.85
N GLY A 238 -3.67 30.33 -29.30
CA GLY A 238 -3.22 31.34 -30.24
C GLY A 238 -2.83 30.68 -31.56
N ASP A 239 -2.32 31.49 -32.53
CA ASP A 239 -1.99 31.00 -33.88
C ASP A 239 -0.97 29.85 -33.90
N SER A 240 -0.07 29.77 -32.92
CA SER A 240 1.00 28.76 -32.85
C SER A 240 1.30 28.31 -31.43
N THR A 241 0.48 28.71 -30.48
CA THR A 241 0.74 28.40 -29.06
C THR A 241 -0.55 28.02 -28.38
N SER A 242 -0.55 26.91 -27.66
CA SER A 242 -1.63 26.55 -26.73
C SER A 242 -1.10 26.50 -25.30
N VAL A 243 -1.97 26.82 -24.35
CA VAL A 243 -1.70 26.78 -22.92
C VAL A 243 -2.87 26.06 -22.24
N ASP A 244 -2.58 24.93 -21.62
CA ASP A 244 -3.52 24.14 -20.83
C ASP A 244 -3.11 24.21 -19.36
N LEU A 245 -3.98 24.73 -18.50
CA LEU A 245 -3.82 24.74 -17.04
C LEU A 245 -4.95 23.94 -16.42
N MET A 246 -4.61 22.98 -15.57
CA MET A 246 -5.56 22.12 -14.88
C MET A 246 -5.24 22.06 -13.39
N TYR A 247 -6.27 22.21 -12.56
CA TYR A 247 -6.22 21.97 -11.12
C TYR A 247 -7.19 20.85 -10.77
N ASN A 248 -6.74 19.88 -9.99
CA ASN A 248 -7.52 18.74 -9.53
C ASN A 248 -7.43 18.65 -8.01
N LYS A 249 -8.55 18.42 -7.33
CA LYS A 249 -8.60 18.17 -5.89
C LYS A 249 -9.44 16.93 -5.60
N PHE A 250 -8.93 16.08 -4.73
CA PHE A 250 -9.56 14.85 -4.24
C PHE A 250 -9.62 14.85 -2.72
N GLU A 251 -10.77 14.46 -2.17
CA GLU A 251 -10.98 14.24 -0.72
C GLU A 251 -11.75 12.93 -0.51
N GLU A 252 -11.32 12.11 0.44
CA GLU A 252 -12.07 10.93 0.93
C GLU A 252 -12.06 10.96 2.46
N ASP A 253 -13.25 10.78 3.07
CA ASP A 253 -13.46 10.66 4.53
C ASP A 253 -14.47 9.53 4.75
N SER A 254 -13.97 8.31 5.00
CA SER A 254 -14.78 7.10 5.00
C SER A 254 -14.31 6.07 6.02
N ASP A 255 -15.11 5.05 6.26
CA ASP A 255 -14.78 3.85 7.02
C ASP A 255 -14.18 2.73 6.16
N ARG A 256 -13.56 3.09 5.06
CA ARG A 256 -12.95 2.17 4.10
C ARG A 256 -11.97 1.22 4.76
N ALA A 257 -12.25 -0.07 4.69
CA ALA A 257 -11.39 -1.13 5.18
C ALA A 257 -10.94 -2.03 4.04
N ARG A 258 -9.66 -2.03 3.72
CA ARG A 258 -9.09 -2.89 2.67
C ARG A 258 -8.87 -4.32 3.14
N ILE A 259 -8.60 -4.48 4.43
CA ILE A 259 -8.50 -5.79 5.05
C ILE A 259 -9.79 -6.02 5.81
N THR A 260 -10.55 -6.98 5.34
CA THR A 260 -11.84 -7.30 5.93
C THR A 260 -11.80 -8.55 6.77
N ASN A 261 -10.74 -9.35 6.66
CA ASN A 261 -10.61 -10.55 7.48
C ASN A 261 -9.16 -11.09 7.48
N GLN A 262 -8.89 -11.98 8.43
CA GLN A 262 -7.60 -12.62 8.62
C GLN A 262 -7.76 -14.13 8.66
N ILE A 263 -6.85 -14.84 7.98
CA ILE A 263 -6.78 -16.29 8.01
C ILE A 263 -5.75 -16.71 9.03
N CYS A 264 -6.15 -17.57 9.95
CA CYS A 264 -5.30 -18.13 10.98
C CYS A 264 -5.79 -19.54 11.36
N ALA A 265 -4.96 -20.56 11.17
CA ALA A 265 -5.09 -21.80 11.90
C ALA A 265 -4.32 -21.62 13.21
N GLN A 266 -5.01 -21.65 14.34
CA GLN A 266 -4.38 -21.36 15.64
C GLN A 266 -3.30 -22.38 15.98
N ASN A 267 -2.12 -21.88 16.33
CA ASN A 267 -1.06 -22.72 16.85
C ASN A 267 -1.41 -23.19 18.26
N PRO A 268 -1.25 -24.50 18.58
CA PRO A 268 -1.44 -25.00 19.95
C PRO A 268 -0.59 -24.29 21.01
N LEU A 269 0.52 -23.68 20.57
CA LEU A 269 1.30 -22.74 21.38
C LEU A 269 0.86 -21.31 21.06
N PRO A 270 0.07 -20.66 21.91
CA PRO A 270 -0.51 -19.34 21.64
C PRO A 270 0.51 -18.27 21.21
N THR A 271 1.73 -18.37 21.73
CA THR A 271 2.84 -17.44 21.45
C THR A 271 3.28 -17.38 20.00
N TYR A 272 3.00 -18.42 19.21
CA TYR A 272 3.33 -18.45 17.78
C TYR A 272 2.19 -17.95 16.89
N GLY A 273 1.02 -17.72 17.48
CA GLY A 273 -0.13 -17.22 16.73
C GLY A 273 -0.68 -18.25 15.78
N CYS A 274 -0.42 -18.11 14.49
CA CYS A 274 -0.96 -19.00 13.47
C CYS A 274 0.04 -20.08 13.06
N ILE A 275 -0.48 -21.26 12.72
CA ILE A 275 0.32 -22.34 12.14
C ILE A 275 0.71 -21.88 10.72
N SER A 276 2.00 -21.99 10.42
CA SER A 276 2.57 -21.40 9.21
C SER A 276 2.12 -22.07 7.90
N ASP A 277 1.74 -23.34 7.95
CA ASP A 277 1.45 -24.18 6.79
C ASP A 277 -0.03 -24.57 6.64
N GLN A 278 -0.91 -23.92 7.37
CA GLN A 278 -2.35 -24.21 7.33
C GLN A 278 -3.18 -22.94 7.16
N PHE A 279 -4.23 -23.06 6.36
CA PHE A 279 -5.30 -22.09 6.31
C PHE A 279 -6.42 -22.54 7.25
N GLY A 280 -6.65 -21.76 8.30
CA GLY A 280 -7.78 -21.92 9.19
C GLY A 280 -8.54 -20.62 9.34
N ARG A 281 -9.79 -20.72 9.77
CA ARG A 281 -10.60 -19.56 10.12
C ARG A 281 -10.88 -19.51 11.63
N ASP A 282 -9.94 -20.00 12.41
CA ASP A 282 -10.10 -20.12 13.86
C ASP A 282 -10.07 -18.77 14.58
N GLY A 283 -9.81 -17.71 13.84
CA GLY A 283 -9.52 -16.42 14.42
C GLY A 283 -8.06 -16.27 14.81
N ILE A 284 -7.64 -15.06 15.05
CA ILE A 284 -6.28 -14.77 15.48
C ILE A 284 -6.12 -15.36 16.88
N ASN A 285 -5.05 -16.12 17.07
CA ASN A 285 -4.70 -16.56 18.40
C ASN A 285 -4.42 -15.35 19.30
N PRO A 286 -5.00 -15.24 20.51
CA PRO A 286 -4.72 -14.15 21.45
C PRO A 286 -3.23 -13.97 21.77
N GLY A 287 -2.43 -15.00 21.56
CA GLY A 287 -0.99 -14.95 21.68
C GLY A 287 -0.27 -14.36 20.46
N SER A 288 -0.97 -14.09 19.36
CA SER A 288 -0.46 -13.39 18.18
C SER A 288 -0.77 -11.90 18.27
N SER A 289 -0.14 -11.08 17.48
CA SER A 289 -0.36 -9.65 17.48
C SER A 289 -0.11 -8.99 18.87
N THR A 290 -1.07 -8.29 19.41
CA THR A 290 -0.98 -7.69 20.76
C THR A 290 -0.87 -8.71 21.89
N GLY A 291 -1.46 -9.88 21.71
CA GLY A 291 -1.29 -10.99 22.64
C GLY A 291 0.14 -11.48 22.71
N THR A 292 0.90 -11.47 21.61
CA THR A 292 2.33 -11.81 21.65
C THR A 292 3.11 -10.83 22.50
N MET A 293 2.85 -9.53 22.37
CA MET A 293 3.45 -8.53 23.27
C MET A 293 3.03 -8.79 24.72
N TYR A 294 1.76 -9.04 24.97
CA TYR A 294 1.21 -9.33 26.29
C TYR A 294 1.82 -10.57 26.92
N ILE A 295 1.88 -11.70 26.21
CA ILE A 295 2.40 -12.95 26.74
C ILE A 295 3.91 -12.91 26.91
N SER A 296 4.64 -12.25 26.01
CA SER A 296 6.09 -12.06 26.14
C SER A 296 6.46 -11.41 27.48
N PHE A 297 5.61 -10.54 27.98
CA PHE A 297 5.83 -9.84 29.24
C PHE A 297 5.08 -10.47 30.42
N GLY A 298 3.93 -11.09 30.20
CA GLY A 298 3.19 -11.79 31.24
C GLY A 298 3.97 -12.94 31.88
N GLY A 299 4.94 -13.50 31.14
CA GLY A 299 5.89 -14.45 31.70
C GLY A 299 6.96 -13.87 32.64
N ILE A 300 7.20 -12.55 32.55
CA ILE A 300 8.17 -11.86 33.42
C ILE A 300 7.57 -11.60 34.81
N PHE A 301 6.24 -11.52 34.89
CA PHE A 301 5.56 -11.17 36.14
C PHE A 301 4.93 -12.39 36.81
N PRO A 302 4.67 -12.34 38.14
CA PRO A 302 4.11 -13.45 38.89
C PRO A 302 2.80 -14.02 38.35
N LEU A 303 2.08 -13.28 37.51
CA LEU A 303 0.87 -13.72 36.84
C LEU A 303 1.16 -14.76 35.75
N GLY A 304 2.31 -14.67 35.09
CA GLY A 304 2.69 -15.57 33.98
C GLY A 304 3.02 -17.00 34.46
N GLN A 305 3.23 -17.21 35.74
CA GLN A 305 3.40 -18.55 36.29
C GLN A 305 2.08 -19.33 36.46
N ASN A 306 0.94 -18.68 36.18
CA ASN A 306 -0.37 -19.29 36.36
C ASN A 306 -1.25 -19.14 35.13
N SER A 307 -0.81 -19.73 34.03
CA SER A 307 -1.56 -19.74 32.78
C SER A 307 -2.96 -20.37 32.93
N ALA A 308 -3.11 -21.34 33.82
CA ALA A 308 -4.41 -21.88 34.16
C ALA A 308 -5.28 -20.82 34.85
N ALA A 309 -4.70 -19.89 35.60
CA ALA A 309 -5.42 -18.78 36.20
C ALA A 309 -5.78 -17.72 35.12
N LEU A 310 -4.91 -17.41 34.19
CA LEU A 310 -5.19 -16.51 33.10
C LEU A 310 -6.25 -17.10 32.15
N ALA A 311 -6.17 -18.37 31.83
CA ALA A 311 -7.19 -19.08 31.07
C ALA A 311 -8.53 -19.14 31.81
N SER A 312 -8.50 -19.37 33.16
CA SER A 312 -9.72 -19.39 33.98
C SER A 312 -10.38 -18.00 34.12
N LEU A 313 -9.65 -16.93 33.77
CA LEU A 313 -10.15 -15.56 33.74
C LEU A 313 -10.75 -15.18 32.38
N GLY A 314 -10.80 -16.11 31.42
CA GLY A 314 -11.29 -15.84 30.07
C GLY A 314 -10.40 -14.87 29.23
N LEU A 315 -9.18 -14.58 29.69
CA LEU A 315 -8.27 -13.69 28.99
C LEU A 315 -7.82 -14.24 27.63
N PHE A 316 -8.07 -15.54 27.39
CA PHE A 316 -7.80 -16.23 26.13
C PHE A 316 -9.07 -16.73 25.44
N GLU A 317 -10.25 -16.46 26.00
CA GLU A 317 -11.51 -16.76 25.36
C GLU A 317 -11.99 -15.55 24.59
N TYR A 318 -11.95 -15.66 23.27
CA TYR A 318 -12.49 -14.67 22.37
C TYR A 318 -13.93 -15.05 22.03
N PRO A 319 -14.91 -14.19 22.23
CA PRO A 319 -16.29 -14.46 21.86
C PRO A 319 -16.51 -14.30 20.35
N ARG A 320 -15.60 -14.84 19.54
CA ARG A 320 -15.67 -14.75 18.09
C ARG A 320 -16.78 -15.64 17.56
N PRO A 321 -17.64 -15.15 16.65
CA PRO A 321 -18.62 -15.96 15.96
C PRO A 321 -17.96 -17.12 15.19
N GLN A 322 -18.53 -18.31 15.30
CA GLN A 322 -18.06 -19.48 14.56
C GLN A 322 -18.53 -19.39 13.09
N ASN A 323 -17.71 -19.85 12.16
CA ASN A 323 -18.03 -19.94 10.75
C ASN A 323 -18.34 -18.58 10.07
N MET A 324 -17.57 -17.56 10.37
CA MET A 324 -17.67 -16.26 9.68
C MET A 324 -17.44 -16.41 8.18
N GLY A 325 -18.24 -15.71 7.39
CA GLY A 325 -18.07 -15.56 5.94
C GLY A 325 -16.83 -14.74 5.59
N LEU A 326 -16.46 -14.73 4.30
CA LEU A 326 -15.31 -13.95 3.83
C LEU A 326 -15.55 -12.44 3.96
N ARG A 327 -16.81 -11.99 3.81
CA ARG A 327 -17.23 -10.59 3.97
C ARG A 327 -17.88 -10.33 5.32
N GLU A 328 -17.49 -11.06 6.33
CA GLU A 328 -17.91 -10.85 7.71
C GLU A 328 -16.69 -10.64 8.59
N MET A 329 -16.77 -9.66 9.44
CA MET A 329 -15.73 -9.40 10.44
C MET A 329 -16.38 -9.21 11.82
N HIS A 330 -15.53 -9.21 12.85
CA HIS A 330 -15.96 -9.04 14.22
C HIS A 330 -14.96 -8.11 14.90
N THR A 331 -15.20 -6.81 14.80
CA THR A 331 -14.29 -5.79 15.31
C THR A 331 -15.02 -4.77 16.16
N ASP A 332 -14.35 -4.28 17.22
CA ASP A 332 -14.80 -3.17 18.06
C ASP A 332 -14.15 -1.82 17.67
N PHE A 333 -13.46 -1.79 16.53
CA PHE A 333 -12.85 -0.58 15.99
C PHE A 333 -13.45 -0.24 14.62
N GLU A 334 -14.02 0.96 14.49
CA GLU A 334 -14.48 1.48 13.21
C GLU A 334 -13.29 2.03 12.42
N PRO A 335 -13.04 1.54 11.20
CA PRO A 335 -11.93 2.04 10.38
C PRO A 335 -12.08 3.52 10.06
N ILE A 336 -10.98 4.21 9.95
CA ILE A 336 -10.90 5.61 9.51
C ILE A 336 -10.02 5.66 8.27
N PHE A 337 -10.52 6.25 7.21
CA PHE A 337 -9.79 6.50 5.99
C PHE A 337 -10.02 7.95 5.55
N GLU A 338 -9.04 8.78 5.81
CA GLU A 338 -9.00 10.19 5.41
C GLU A 338 -7.85 10.38 4.44
N GLN A 339 -8.13 10.95 3.29
CA GLN A 339 -7.12 11.29 2.28
C GLN A 339 -7.50 12.59 1.59
N GLU A 340 -6.52 13.44 1.41
CA GLU A 340 -6.64 14.68 0.64
C GLU A 340 -5.46 14.79 -0.33
N SER A 341 -5.72 15.24 -1.56
CA SER A 341 -4.67 15.59 -2.51
C SER A 341 -5.08 16.70 -3.43
N ASP A 342 -4.13 17.56 -3.77
CA ASP A 342 -4.27 18.59 -4.78
C ASP A 342 -3.14 18.55 -5.79
N GLN A 343 -3.50 18.85 -7.04
CA GLN A 343 -2.58 18.74 -8.15
C GLN A 343 -2.83 19.87 -9.15
N THR A 344 -1.77 20.50 -9.58
CA THR A 344 -1.79 21.53 -10.62
C THR A 344 -0.92 21.10 -11.78
N TYR A 345 -1.44 21.15 -12.99
CA TYR A 345 -0.74 20.79 -14.22
C TYR A 345 -0.77 21.95 -15.19
N LEU A 346 0.37 22.25 -15.80
CA LEU A 346 0.51 23.26 -16.84
C LEU A 346 1.22 22.63 -18.03
N THR A 347 0.58 22.69 -19.19
CA THR A 347 1.18 22.32 -20.47
C THR A 347 1.18 23.54 -21.40
N ILE A 348 2.33 23.90 -21.94
CA ILE A 348 2.49 24.93 -22.96
C ILE A 348 3.06 24.28 -24.21
N THR A 349 2.31 24.31 -25.31
CA THR A 349 2.78 23.82 -26.62
C THR A 349 2.96 24.99 -27.57
N HIS A 350 4.12 25.06 -28.22
CA HIS A 350 4.45 26.10 -29.18
C HIS A 350 5.00 25.51 -30.46
N GLU A 351 4.37 25.83 -31.59
CA GLU A 351 4.79 25.42 -32.92
C GLU A 351 5.66 26.50 -33.55
N MET A 352 6.88 26.14 -33.99
CA MET A 352 7.80 27.05 -34.64
C MET A 352 8.42 26.38 -35.88
N GLY A 353 7.88 26.63 -37.04
CA GLY A 353 8.28 25.96 -38.28
C GLY A 353 8.01 24.45 -38.19
N ASP A 354 9.03 23.66 -38.42
CA ASP A 354 8.95 22.18 -38.39
C ASP A 354 9.18 21.61 -37.00
N TYR A 355 9.07 22.41 -35.95
CA TYR A 355 9.32 21.98 -34.58
C TYR A 355 8.19 22.34 -33.63
N THR A 356 7.84 21.40 -32.77
CA THR A 356 6.90 21.60 -31.67
C THR A 356 7.69 21.56 -30.34
N TYR A 357 7.55 22.60 -29.54
CA TYR A 357 8.12 22.71 -28.19
C TYR A 357 7.02 22.53 -27.17
N THR A 358 7.21 21.62 -26.21
CA THR A 358 6.27 21.41 -25.12
C THR A 358 6.97 21.62 -23.78
N LEU A 359 6.40 22.50 -22.96
CA LEU A 359 6.76 22.64 -21.54
C LEU A 359 5.65 22.03 -20.70
N ASN A 360 6.00 21.02 -19.89
CA ASN A 360 5.12 20.45 -18.89
C ASN A 360 5.63 20.83 -17.50
N ALA A 361 4.76 21.33 -16.65
CA ALA A 361 5.05 21.57 -15.24
C ALA A 361 3.89 21.04 -14.39
N ALA A 362 4.20 20.45 -13.23
CA ALA A 362 3.21 20.02 -12.28
C ALA A 362 3.69 20.22 -10.85
N SER A 363 2.75 20.55 -9.98
CA SER A 363 2.95 20.53 -8.53
C SER A 363 1.81 19.74 -7.92
N ALA A 364 2.14 18.76 -7.10
CA ALA A 364 1.18 17.87 -6.48
C ALA A 364 1.51 17.68 -5.00
N GLY A 365 0.50 17.77 -4.15
CA GLY A 365 0.60 17.52 -2.73
C GLY A 365 -0.49 16.58 -2.23
N GLY A 366 -0.26 15.96 -1.08
CA GLY A 366 -1.30 15.16 -0.44
C GLY A 366 -0.93 14.66 0.94
N ASN A 367 -1.97 14.41 1.71
CA ASN A 367 -1.89 13.82 3.03
C ASN A 367 -2.86 12.64 3.17
N SER A 368 -2.64 11.80 4.16
CA SER A 368 -3.56 10.70 4.49
C SER A 368 -3.46 10.30 5.95
N ASN A 369 -4.58 9.82 6.48
CA ASN A 369 -4.69 9.26 7.83
C ASN A 369 -5.57 8.02 7.77
N ILE A 370 -4.98 6.84 7.95
CA ILE A 370 -5.66 5.57 7.79
C ILE A 370 -5.48 4.77 9.06
N MET A 371 -6.59 4.41 9.69
CA MET A 371 -6.61 3.66 10.94
C MET A 371 -7.53 2.45 10.80
N GLN A 372 -7.12 1.34 11.36
CA GLN A 372 -7.93 0.12 11.38
C GLN A 372 -7.61 -0.75 12.59
N ASP A 373 -8.49 -1.68 12.90
CA ASP A 373 -8.24 -2.68 13.92
C ASP A 373 -7.04 -3.55 13.52
N TYR A 374 -6.01 -3.58 14.35
CA TYR A 374 -4.81 -4.36 14.09
C TYR A 374 -5.05 -5.87 14.23
N ASN A 375 -5.94 -6.26 15.13
CA ASN A 375 -6.30 -7.66 15.38
C ASN A 375 -7.48 -8.13 14.53
N MET A 376 -8.31 -7.22 14.03
CA MET A 376 -9.59 -7.49 13.37
C MET A 376 -10.46 -8.46 14.17
N ASP A 377 -10.51 -8.25 15.48
CA ASP A 377 -11.31 -9.03 16.40
C ASP A 377 -11.58 -8.27 17.71
N VAL A 378 -12.71 -8.57 18.34
CA VAL A 378 -13.05 -8.00 19.63
C VAL A 378 -12.26 -8.70 20.73
N GLY A 379 -11.36 -7.98 21.36
CA GLY A 379 -10.53 -8.53 22.43
C GLY A 379 -11.29 -8.85 23.72
N PRO A 380 -10.72 -9.71 24.57
CA PRO A 380 -11.32 -10.04 25.87
C PRO A 380 -11.36 -8.81 26.78
N MET A 381 -12.29 -8.81 27.73
CA MET A 381 -12.31 -7.79 28.77
C MET A 381 -11.06 -7.87 29.67
N PHE A 382 -10.52 -6.73 30.03
CA PHE A 382 -9.45 -6.68 31.01
C PHE A 382 -9.94 -7.11 32.39
N LEU A 383 -9.19 -8.02 32.99
CA LEU A 383 -9.41 -8.43 34.36
C LEU A 383 -8.17 -8.03 35.19
N THR A 384 -8.39 -7.40 36.32
CA THR A 384 -7.33 -7.19 37.30
C THR A 384 -7.27 -8.31 38.30
N VAL A 385 -6.07 -8.73 38.68
CA VAL A 385 -5.84 -9.53 39.89
C VAL A 385 -5.59 -8.58 41.05
N ASN A 386 -6.38 -8.66 42.09
CA ASN A 386 -6.12 -7.93 43.30
C ASN A 386 -4.81 -8.43 43.95
N PRO A 387 -3.77 -7.64 44.03
CA PRO A 387 -2.47 -8.08 44.51
C PRO A 387 -2.50 -8.54 45.99
N SER A 388 -3.49 -8.13 46.78
CA SER A 388 -3.62 -8.47 48.18
C SER A 388 -4.44 -9.76 48.44
N THR A 389 -5.27 -10.19 47.50
CA THR A 389 -6.14 -11.36 47.69
C THR A 389 -5.91 -12.47 46.68
N GLY A 390 -5.14 -12.22 45.63
CA GLY A 390 -4.94 -13.18 44.53
C GLY A 390 -6.21 -13.48 43.73
N GLY A 391 -7.32 -12.81 44.03
CA GLY A 391 -8.60 -12.96 43.31
C GLY A 391 -8.66 -12.06 42.07
N ALA A 392 -9.25 -12.62 40.99
CA ALA A 392 -9.54 -11.80 39.83
C ALA A 392 -10.72 -10.87 40.13
N ASN A 393 -10.52 -9.58 39.95
CA ASN A 393 -11.60 -8.64 39.89
C ASN A 393 -11.71 -8.16 38.45
N ALA A 394 -12.90 -8.17 37.86
CA ALA A 394 -13.13 -7.38 36.68
C ALA A 394 -12.70 -5.93 36.98
N LEU A 395 -11.93 -5.32 36.09
CA LEU A 395 -11.70 -3.88 36.14
C LEU A 395 -13.02 -3.17 35.79
N THR A 396 -13.96 -3.32 36.69
CA THR A 396 -15.17 -2.57 36.64
C THR A 396 -14.99 -1.31 37.50
N GLY A 397 -14.58 -0.24 36.85
CA GLY A 397 -15.23 1.02 37.16
C GLY A 397 -16.73 0.78 37.00
N THR A 398 -17.57 1.54 37.58
CA THR A 398 -19.03 1.48 37.38
C THR A 398 -19.44 1.59 35.91
N ASP A 399 -18.49 1.78 35.00
CA ASP A 399 -18.59 1.92 33.53
C ASP A 399 -17.67 0.96 32.76
N GLY A 400 -16.95 0.06 33.43
CA GLY A 400 -16.06 -0.90 32.79
C GLY A 400 -14.68 -0.36 32.38
N SER A 401 -14.33 0.86 32.75
CA SER A 401 -13.07 1.48 32.36
C SER A 401 -11.91 1.08 33.27
N ILE A 402 -10.69 1.05 32.72
CA ILE A 402 -9.45 0.94 33.50
C ILE A 402 -9.15 2.31 34.09
N PRO A 403 -8.96 2.44 35.43
CA PRO A 403 -8.56 3.71 36.00
C PRO A 403 -7.11 4.06 35.55
N ILE A 404 -7.01 5.03 34.67
CA ILE A 404 -5.73 5.67 34.36
C ILE A 404 -5.44 6.70 35.46
N SER A 405 -4.26 6.63 36.07
CA SER A 405 -3.80 7.59 37.09
C SER A 405 -4.65 7.73 38.37
N GLY A 406 -5.36 6.71 38.81
CA GLY A 406 -6.14 6.75 40.04
C GLY A 406 -7.41 7.62 39.99
N THR A 407 -7.70 8.19 38.88
CA THR A 407 -8.97 8.84 38.55
C THR A 407 -9.82 7.89 37.71
N ALA A 408 -11.03 7.59 38.15
CA ALA A 408 -11.96 6.83 37.34
C ALA A 408 -12.23 7.64 36.05
N CYS A 409 -11.88 7.07 34.90
CA CYS A 409 -12.37 7.61 33.64
C CYS A 409 -13.89 7.47 33.61
N GLY A 410 -14.61 8.53 33.28
CA GLY A 410 -16.06 8.46 33.04
C GLY A 410 -16.40 7.55 31.87
N SER A 411 -17.68 7.32 31.66
CA SER A 411 -18.28 6.32 30.77
C SER A 411 -17.76 6.27 29.34
N VAL A 412 -16.97 7.23 28.95
CA VAL A 412 -16.25 7.26 27.67
C VAL A 412 -14.89 7.91 27.96
N CYS A 413 -13.88 7.10 28.10
CA CYS A 413 -12.53 7.62 27.93
C CYS A 413 -12.30 7.86 26.43
N GLU A 414 -13.05 8.74 25.84
CA GLU A 414 -12.60 9.52 24.70
C GLU A 414 -11.50 10.46 25.20
N GLN A 415 -10.38 9.91 25.56
CA GLN A 415 -9.21 10.72 25.62
C GLN A 415 -8.64 10.75 24.21
N SER A 416 -9.01 11.78 23.47
CA SER A 416 -8.10 12.41 22.57
C SER A 416 -6.84 12.74 23.37
N ILE A 417 -5.95 11.77 23.54
CA ILE A 417 -4.60 12.07 24.01
C ILE A 417 -3.90 12.60 22.76
N THR A 418 -4.12 13.87 22.46
CA THR A 418 -3.39 14.67 21.48
C THR A 418 -1.89 14.68 21.73
N ALA A 419 -1.40 13.82 22.55
CA ALA A 419 -0.04 13.72 22.90
C ALA A 419 0.30 12.28 23.21
N GLY A 420 0.07 11.41 22.26
CA GLY A 420 1.01 10.31 22.09
C GLY A 420 2.40 10.94 22.00
N VAL A 421 3.42 10.26 22.46
CA VAL A 421 4.82 10.70 22.40
C VAL A 421 5.20 11.21 20.98
N LEU A 422 4.38 11.00 20.00
CA LEU A 422 4.60 11.27 18.58
C LEU A 422 3.49 12.11 17.93
N GLY A 423 2.56 12.66 18.73
CA GLY A 423 1.40 13.37 18.21
C GLY A 423 0.32 12.41 17.67
N GLY A 424 -0.90 12.86 17.65
CA GLY A 424 -2.08 12.12 17.15
C GLY A 424 -3.05 11.76 18.25
N ASP A 425 -4.27 11.54 17.84
CA ASP A 425 -5.37 11.16 18.70
C ASP A 425 -5.34 9.67 19.01
N ILE A 426 -5.62 9.30 20.26
CA ILE A 426 -5.74 7.92 20.68
C ILE A 426 -7.22 7.61 20.84
N TYR A 427 -7.71 6.68 20.03
CA TYR A 427 -9.10 6.23 20.05
C TYR A 427 -9.19 4.85 20.71
N GLY A 428 -10.27 4.58 21.41
CA GLY A 428 -10.62 3.26 21.89
C GLY A 428 -11.21 3.19 23.27
N SER A 429 -11.84 2.04 23.55
CA SER A 429 -12.36 1.68 24.86
C SER A 429 -11.29 0.97 25.67
N TYR A 430 -11.07 1.37 26.93
CA TYR A 430 -10.04 0.77 27.78
C TYR A 430 -10.55 -0.43 28.60
N ASN A 431 -11.81 -0.84 28.43
CA ASN A 431 -12.35 -2.00 29.15
C ASN A 431 -12.01 -3.35 28.55
N ARG A 432 -11.49 -3.37 27.32
CA ARG A 432 -11.08 -4.56 26.58
C ARG A 432 -9.65 -4.46 26.08
N VAL A 433 -9.05 -5.60 25.79
CA VAL A 433 -7.82 -5.64 25.00
C VAL A 433 -8.17 -5.19 23.60
N PHE A 434 -7.60 -4.08 23.17
CA PHE A 434 -7.74 -3.59 21.80
C PHE A 434 -6.40 -3.15 21.25
N SER A 435 -6.32 -3.14 19.96
CA SER A 435 -5.21 -2.55 19.23
C SER A 435 -5.69 -2.01 17.90
N TYR A 436 -5.05 -0.96 17.45
CA TYR A 436 -5.24 -0.47 16.11
C TYR A 436 -3.90 -0.08 15.51
N ASP A 437 -3.83 -0.09 14.20
CA ASP A 437 -2.72 0.50 13.48
C ASP A 437 -3.14 1.80 12.79
N ARG A 438 -2.17 2.64 12.59
CA ARG A 438 -2.30 3.89 11.83
C ARG A 438 -1.17 4.00 10.83
N SER A 439 -1.53 4.23 9.57
CA SER A 439 -0.62 4.70 8.55
C SER A 439 -0.97 6.14 8.23
N TYR A 440 0.01 7.04 8.25
CA TYR A 440 -0.24 8.43 7.93
C TYR A 440 0.83 8.98 6.99
N THR A 441 0.42 9.91 6.17
CA THR A 441 1.28 10.77 5.36
C THR A 441 0.91 12.19 5.71
N ASP A 442 1.83 12.93 6.34
CA ASP A 442 1.59 14.33 6.68
C ASP A 442 1.69 15.21 5.43
N TYR A 443 2.66 14.89 4.56
CA TYR A 443 2.77 15.47 3.23
C TYR A 443 3.53 14.54 2.30
N ASN A 444 3.21 14.64 1.02
CA ASN A 444 3.94 14.00 -0.08
C ASN A 444 3.87 14.97 -1.26
N ASP A 445 4.84 15.90 -1.27
CA ASP A 445 4.88 17.00 -2.21
C ASP A 445 5.82 16.67 -3.36
N THR A 446 5.40 16.94 -4.58
CA THR A 446 6.18 16.68 -5.78
C THR A 446 6.07 17.84 -6.75
N ASP A 447 7.20 18.34 -7.18
CA ASP A 447 7.33 19.29 -8.27
C ASP A 447 7.96 18.62 -9.48
N TYR A 448 7.39 18.84 -10.64
CA TYR A 448 7.84 18.30 -11.93
C TYR A 448 7.97 19.37 -12.98
N LEU A 449 9.06 19.32 -13.75
CA LEU A 449 9.28 20.20 -14.91
C LEU A 449 9.91 19.39 -16.04
N GLU A 450 9.34 19.49 -17.26
CA GLU A 450 9.87 18.88 -18.48
C GLU A 450 9.86 19.87 -19.63
N LEU A 451 10.94 19.91 -20.38
CA LEU A 451 11.00 20.56 -21.70
C LEU A 451 11.24 19.48 -22.76
N LYS A 452 10.36 19.46 -23.78
CA LYS A 452 10.39 18.54 -24.91
C LYS A 452 10.42 19.33 -26.23
N VAL A 453 11.16 18.85 -27.20
CA VAL A 453 11.15 19.31 -28.58
C VAL A 453 10.92 18.12 -29.50
N GLN A 454 10.03 18.29 -30.43
CA GLN A 454 9.68 17.31 -31.46
C GLN A 454 9.84 17.95 -32.84
N SER A 455 10.39 17.19 -33.79
CA SER A 455 10.48 17.60 -35.18
C SER A 455 9.31 17.07 -35.99
N ASN A 456 8.89 17.80 -36.99
CA ASN A 456 7.91 17.40 -38.00
C ASN A 456 8.46 17.76 -39.40
N LEU A 457 9.59 17.13 -39.76
CA LEU A 457 10.33 17.38 -40.98
C LEU A 457 9.73 16.59 -42.15
N ASP A 458 9.66 17.20 -43.33
CA ASP A 458 9.18 16.55 -44.58
C ASP A 458 10.07 15.38 -45.06
N GLY A 459 11.21 15.11 -44.40
CA GLY A 459 12.18 14.09 -44.75
C GLY A 459 11.91 12.73 -44.10
N ARG A 460 12.83 11.77 -44.38
CA ARG A 460 12.79 10.40 -43.76
C ARG A 460 13.21 10.37 -42.28
N PHE A 461 13.55 11.49 -41.70
CA PHE A 461 14.10 11.58 -40.38
C PHE A 461 13.28 12.53 -39.53
N ASN A 462 12.80 12.06 -38.39
CA ASN A 462 12.20 12.87 -37.34
C ASN A 462 12.76 12.45 -35.97
N PHE A 463 12.54 13.26 -34.94
CA PHE A 463 13.00 13.00 -33.61
C PHE A 463 12.13 13.66 -32.52
N VAL A 464 12.19 13.13 -31.34
CA VAL A 464 11.77 13.78 -30.09
C VAL A 464 12.95 13.78 -29.12
N ALA A 465 13.15 14.88 -28.39
CA ALA A 465 14.16 14.99 -27.36
C ALA A 465 13.66 15.86 -26.22
N GLY A 466 14.14 15.57 -25.01
CA GLY A 466 13.72 16.34 -23.84
C GLY A 466 14.58 16.10 -22.62
N ALA A 467 14.29 16.90 -21.60
CA ALA A 467 14.86 16.76 -20.27
C ALA A 467 13.80 17.06 -19.22
N ASN A 468 13.87 16.34 -18.10
CA ASN A 468 13.00 16.63 -16.96
C ASN A 468 13.75 16.60 -15.63
N VAL A 469 13.18 17.34 -14.69
CA VAL A 469 13.58 17.35 -13.28
C VAL A 469 12.34 17.09 -12.44
N THR A 470 12.51 16.35 -11.34
CA THR A 470 11.47 16.12 -10.35
C THR A 470 12.09 16.24 -8.97
N ASP A 471 11.43 16.95 -8.11
CA ASP A 471 11.73 17.02 -6.69
C ASP A 471 10.54 16.46 -5.91
N ASN A 472 10.81 15.59 -4.93
CA ASN A 472 9.77 15.01 -4.11
C ASN A 472 10.21 14.96 -2.66
N GLU A 473 9.42 15.58 -1.81
CA GLU A 473 9.57 15.54 -0.36
C GLU A 473 8.38 14.77 0.26
N THR A 474 8.67 13.88 1.20
CA THR A 474 7.64 13.10 1.89
C THR A 474 7.93 12.97 3.37
N HIS A 475 6.87 13.05 4.16
CA HIS A 475 6.88 12.71 5.58
C HIS A 475 5.67 11.86 5.90
N GLY A 476 5.90 10.76 6.58
CA GLY A 476 4.83 9.89 7.02
C GLY A 476 5.33 8.81 7.97
N GLY A 477 4.42 8.03 8.47
CA GLY A 477 4.75 6.99 9.42
C GLY A 477 3.69 5.92 9.56
N TYR A 478 4.06 4.93 10.36
CA TYR A 478 3.19 3.83 10.72
C TYR A 478 3.36 3.54 12.20
N TYR A 479 2.25 3.38 12.91
CA TYR A 479 2.32 2.90 14.28
C TYR A 479 1.21 1.90 14.62
N VAL A 480 1.51 1.05 15.60
CA VAL A 480 0.57 0.12 16.20
C VAL A 480 0.39 0.53 17.65
N MET A 481 -0.86 0.76 18.04
CA MET A 481 -1.28 1.00 19.40
C MET A 481 -1.85 -0.26 20.01
N ALA A 482 -1.45 -0.56 21.23
CA ALA A 482 -1.96 -1.72 21.96
C ALA A 482 -2.06 -1.44 23.46
N ASN A 483 -3.26 -1.42 24.00
CA ASN A 483 -3.46 -1.20 25.44
C ASN A 483 -3.02 -2.38 26.30
N SER A 484 -2.80 -3.55 25.72
CA SER A 484 -2.17 -4.70 26.40
C SER A 484 -0.76 -4.40 26.90
N LEU A 485 -0.06 -3.46 26.25
CA LEU A 485 1.26 -3.01 26.69
C LEU A 485 1.17 -2.17 27.98
N ASP A 486 0.09 -1.46 28.21
CA ASP A 486 -0.14 -0.69 29.44
C ASP A 486 -0.38 -1.57 30.64
N PHE A 487 -1.09 -2.68 30.45
CA PHE A 487 -1.35 -3.65 31.49
C PHE A 487 -0.05 -4.24 32.06
N ILE A 488 0.91 -4.50 31.21
CA ILE A 488 2.24 -5.00 31.62
C ILE A 488 2.94 -4.00 32.52
N SER A 489 2.84 -2.75 32.19
CA SER A 489 3.47 -1.66 32.95
C SER A 489 2.84 -1.48 34.31
N LEU A 490 1.52 -1.52 34.39
CA LEU A 490 0.78 -1.43 35.66
C LEU A 490 1.22 -2.52 36.63
N TYR A 491 1.36 -3.75 36.13
CA TYR A 491 1.72 -4.87 37.00
C TYR A 491 3.20 -4.94 37.32
N GLY A 492 4.07 -4.57 36.40
CA GLY A 492 5.51 -4.54 36.63
C GLY A 492 5.95 -3.48 37.64
N LEU A 493 5.16 -2.44 37.78
CA LEU A 493 5.47 -1.27 38.61
C LEU A 493 4.54 -1.09 39.81
N ALA A 494 3.59 -2.01 40.02
CA ALA A 494 2.70 -1.98 41.16
C ALA A 494 3.42 -1.72 42.53
N PRO A 495 4.67 -2.16 42.71
CA PRO A 495 5.42 -1.84 43.92
C PRO A 495 5.84 -0.36 44.06
N ILE A 496 5.83 0.39 42.97
CA ILE A 496 6.31 1.81 42.96
C ILE A 496 5.20 2.83 42.70
N ASN A 497 3.96 2.38 42.60
CA ASN A 497 2.77 3.25 42.48
C ASN A 497 2.83 4.32 41.37
N VAL A 498 3.46 4.01 40.24
CA VAL A 498 3.49 4.93 39.11
C VAL A 498 2.43 4.50 38.08
N PRO A 499 1.44 5.31 37.83
CA PRO A 499 0.41 5.00 36.83
C PRO A 499 0.98 5.05 35.40
N PRO A 500 0.45 4.26 34.49
CA PRO A 500 0.76 4.41 33.07
C PRO A 500 0.26 5.76 32.57
N LEU A 501 1.11 6.44 31.86
CA LEU A 501 0.79 7.77 31.31
C LEU A 501 0.23 7.70 29.90
N TYR A 502 0.53 6.63 29.15
CA TYR A 502 0.13 6.44 27.75
C TYR A 502 0.02 4.97 27.39
N PRO A 503 -0.80 4.60 26.40
CA PRO A 503 -0.80 3.26 25.81
C PRO A 503 0.54 2.92 25.14
N GLY A 504 0.91 1.67 25.15
CA GLY A 504 2.10 1.19 24.46
C GLY A 504 1.92 1.21 22.94
N PHE A 505 2.97 1.52 22.21
CA PHE A 505 2.93 1.57 20.75
C PHE A 505 4.29 1.22 20.11
N TYR A 506 4.20 0.72 18.88
CA TYR A 506 5.28 0.63 17.93
C TYR A 506 5.14 1.77 16.91
N HIS A 507 6.22 2.42 16.57
CA HIS A 507 6.22 3.54 15.63
C HIS A 507 7.40 3.49 14.69
N SER A 508 7.11 3.75 13.42
CA SER A 508 8.09 4.00 12.37
C SER A 508 7.75 5.34 11.70
N ASP A 509 8.73 6.19 11.55
CA ASP A 509 8.61 7.55 11.07
C ASP A 509 9.72 7.81 10.06
N THR A 510 9.35 8.34 8.87
CA THR A 510 10.24 8.47 7.73
C THR A 510 10.08 9.83 7.09
N PHE A 511 11.19 10.56 6.98
CA PHE A 511 11.35 11.70 6.10
C PHE A 511 12.14 11.26 4.88
N GLY A 512 11.61 11.54 3.71
CA GLY A 512 12.23 11.20 2.43
C GLY A 512 12.34 12.42 1.54
N GLU A 513 13.45 12.52 0.83
CA GLU A 513 13.68 13.49 -0.23
C GLU A 513 14.23 12.74 -1.43
N THR A 514 13.73 13.05 -2.62
CA THR A 514 14.19 12.40 -3.85
C THR A 514 14.30 13.43 -4.95
N GLU A 515 15.53 13.70 -5.37
CA GLU A 515 15.84 14.50 -6.56
C GLU A 515 16.05 13.61 -7.77
N ARG A 516 15.45 13.97 -8.90
CA ARG A 516 15.47 13.15 -10.12
C ARG A 516 15.75 14.02 -11.33
N ASN A 517 16.71 13.58 -12.13
CA ASN A 517 17.08 14.28 -13.35
C ASN A 517 17.17 13.30 -14.51
N SER A 518 16.65 13.67 -15.66
CA SER A 518 16.80 12.85 -16.85
C SER A 518 16.91 13.65 -18.14
N ILE A 519 17.58 13.06 -19.12
CA ILE A 519 17.61 13.49 -20.50
C ILE A 519 17.26 12.31 -21.39
N PHE A 520 16.51 12.58 -22.47
CA PHE A 520 16.11 11.54 -23.41
C PHE A 520 16.05 12.07 -24.83
N ALA A 521 16.21 11.14 -25.77
CA ALA A 521 15.97 11.40 -27.19
C ALA A 521 15.57 10.11 -27.90
N GLU A 522 14.70 10.25 -28.87
CA GLU A 522 14.25 9.18 -29.75
C GLU A 522 14.24 9.68 -31.18
N ALA A 523 14.80 8.89 -32.11
CA ALA A 523 14.91 9.19 -33.52
C ALA A 523 14.09 8.21 -34.33
N TYR A 524 13.38 8.69 -35.32
CA TYR A 524 12.56 7.94 -36.28
C TYR A 524 13.17 8.07 -37.65
N TYR A 525 13.42 6.94 -38.30
CA TYR A 525 13.99 6.90 -39.63
C TYR A 525 13.21 5.98 -40.58
N ASP A 526 12.54 6.57 -41.56
CA ASP A 526 11.80 5.84 -42.60
C ASP A 526 12.79 5.25 -43.61
N ILE A 527 13.09 3.96 -43.47
CA ILE A 527 13.97 3.22 -44.38
C ILE A 527 13.29 3.15 -45.77
N SER A 528 12.01 2.91 -45.79
CA SER A 528 11.12 3.00 -46.95
C SER A 528 9.77 3.58 -46.51
N ASP A 529 8.81 3.70 -47.39
CA ASP A 529 7.46 4.18 -47.09
C ASP A 529 6.72 3.22 -46.16
N ASP A 530 7.10 1.92 -46.14
CA ASP A 530 6.47 0.87 -45.35
C ASP A 530 7.32 0.39 -44.16
N LEU A 531 8.58 0.84 -44.03
CA LEU A 531 9.52 0.33 -43.03
C LEU A 531 10.20 1.45 -42.28
N ARG A 532 9.99 1.50 -40.97
CA ARG A 532 10.56 2.49 -40.06
C ARG A 532 11.46 1.87 -39.02
N LEU A 533 12.55 2.54 -38.71
CA LEU A 533 13.44 2.24 -37.59
C LEU A 533 13.33 3.34 -36.54
N THR A 534 13.01 2.96 -35.33
CA THR A 534 13.01 3.84 -34.17
C THR A 534 14.18 3.48 -33.24
N VAL A 535 14.93 4.50 -32.78
CA VAL A 535 16.02 4.32 -31.79
C VAL A 535 15.91 5.38 -30.73
N GLY A 536 15.75 4.96 -29.49
CA GLY A 536 15.61 5.85 -28.34
C GLY A 536 16.60 5.54 -27.22
N LEU A 537 17.04 6.59 -26.52
CA LEU A 537 17.91 6.48 -25.34
C LEU A 537 17.47 7.49 -24.28
N ARG A 538 17.57 7.09 -23.01
CA ARG A 538 17.36 7.95 -21.85
C ARG A 538 18.41 7.69 -20.78
N ARG A 539 18.90 8.76 -20.16
CA ARG A 539 19.75 8.71 -18.98
C ARG A 539 18.98 9.23 -17.78
N ASN A 540 18.86 8.41 -16.74
CA ASN A 540 18.26 8.75 -15.47
C ASN A 540 19.31 8.86 -14.38
N THR A 541 19.13 9.81 -13.46
CA THR A 541 19.86 9.95 -12.21
C THR A 541 18.84 10.24 -11.10
N ASP A 542 18.82 9.40 -10.08
CA ASP A 542 17.94 9.50 -8.92
C ASP A 542 18.81 9.57 -7.67
N GLU A 543 18.73 10.66 -6.91
CA GLU A 543 19.34 10.79 -5.60
C GLU A 543 18.24 10.72 -4.55
N LYS A 544 18.37 9.79 -3.61
CA LYS A 544 17.42 9.60 -2.53
C LYS A 544 18.09 9.81 -1.19
N SER A 545 17.46 10.63 -0.36
CA SER A 545 17.83 10.83 1.03
C SER A 545 16.70 10.36 1.94
N THR A 546 17.03 9.75 3.06
CA THR A 546 16.05 9.35 4.06
C THR A 546 16.55 9.60 5.47
N SER A 547 15.63 9.95 6.34
CA SER A 547 15.80 9.97 7.78
C SER A 547 14.70 9.15 8.41
N ASP A 548 15.04 7.93 8.82
CA ASP A 548 14.10 6.97 9.40
C ASP A 548 14.30 6.85 10.89
N ARG A 549 13.20 6.69 11.59
CA ARG A 549 13.21 6.35 13.00
C ARG A 549 12.17 5.27 13.28
N THR A 550 12.59 4.28 14.03
CA THR A 550 11.72 3.23 14.54
C THR A 550 11.85 3.14 16.04
N ALA A 551 10.75 3.15 16.76
CA ALA A 551 10.71 3.07 18.20
C ALA A 551 9.60 2.14 18.69
N LEU A 552 9.85 1.42 19.76
CA LEU A 552 8.84 0.79 20.58
C LEU A 552 8.74 1.56 21.86
N ALA A 553 7.61 2.21 22.12
CA ALA A 553 7.37 2.94 23.33
C ALA A 553 6.24 2.33 24.14
N ASN A 554 6.43 2.30 25.43
CA ASN A 554 5.43 1.91 26.39
C ASN A 554 5.48 2.89 27.54
N ALA A 555 4.38 3.49 27.82
CA ALA A 555 4.28 4.66 28.66
C ALA A 555 4.49 4.44 30.14
N ALA A 556 4.21 3.27 30.61
CA ALA A 556 4.49 2.97 32.02
C ALA A 556 5.89 2.45 32.22
N ASN A 557 6.73 2.71 31.31
CA ASN A 557 7.85 1.92 31.13
C ASN A 557 9.13 2.40 31.66
N ILE A 558 9.08 2.73 32.82
CA ILE A 558 10.26 2.74 33.63
C ILE A 558 10.94 1.42 33.71
N GLY A 559 10.22 0.46 33.50
CA GLY A 559 10.78 -0.83 33.57
C GLY A 559 10.52 -1.68 32.36
N GLY A 560 9.75 -1.18 31.44
CA GLY A 560 9.17 -2.12 30.61
C GLY A 560 9.54 -2.09 29.17
N GLY A 561 9.72 -0.99 28.51
CA GLY A 561 10.25 -1.09 27.18
C GLY A 561 11.55 -1.86 27.22
N VAL A 562 11.55 -3.06 26.71
CA VAL A 562 12.78 -3.86 26.61
C VAL A 562 13.88 -3.03 25.98
N TRP A 563 13.51 -2.11 25.10
CA TRP A 563 14.37 -1.12 24.51
C TRP A 563 14.89 -0.06 25.49
N ILE A 564 14.01 0.59 26.22
CA ILE A 564 14.42 1.58 27.22
C ILE A 564 15.18 0.88 28.36
N ARG A 565 14.82 -0.35 28.68
CA ARG A 565 15.47 -1.15 29.69
C ARG A 565 16.85 -1.65 29.30
N SER A 566 17.02 -2.16 28.10
CA SER A 566 18.35 -2.59 27.66
C SER A 566 19.25 -1.40 27.46
N SER A 567 18.74 -0.31 26.91
CA SER A 567 19.48 0.94 26.77
C SER A 567 19.75 1.60 28.11
N LEU A 568 18.80 1.59 29.06
CA LEU A 568 18.98 2.13 30.40
C LEU A 568 19.83 1.20 31.26
N ALA A 569 19.68 -0.11 31.16
CA ALA A 569 20.53 -1.07 31.87
C ALA A 569 21.96 -1.02 31.33
N ASN A 570 22.15 -0.87 30.04
CA ASN A 570 23.47 -0.64 29.43
C ASN A 570 24.02 0.73 29.82
N CYS A 571 23.21 1.75 29.92
CA CYS A 571 23.57 3.05 30.45
C CYS A 571 23.95 2.97 31.90
N LEU A 572 23.18 2.30 32.76
CA LEU A 572 23.48 2.10 34.21
C LEU A 572 24.69 1.21 34.45
N THR A 573 24.93 0.19 33.62
CA THR A 573 26.17 -0.61 33.70
C THR A 573 27.38 0.14 33.17
N GLY A 574 27.22 0.95 32.15
CA GLY A 574 28.23 1.88 31.65
C GLY A 574 28.60 2.93 32.70
N ILE A 575 27.63 3.44 33.45
CA ILE A 575 27.79 4.39 34.55
C ILE A 575 28.65 3.77 35.66
N THR A 576 28.38 2.52 36.04
CA THR A 576 29.15 1.85 37.06
C THR A 576 30.58 1.53 36.61
N ALA A 577 30.79 1.30 35.33
CA ALA A 577 32.14 1.06 34.77
C ALA A 577 32.96 2.35 34.56
N ALA A 578 32.30 3.47 34.32
CA ALA A 578 32.90 4.78 34.01
C ALA A 578 32.78 5.79 35.17
N ALA A 579 32.82 5.31 36.43
CA ALA A 579 32.65 6.15 37.61
C ALA A 579 33.59 7.37 37.65
N GLY A 580 34.77 7.27 37.03
CA GLY A 580 35.75 8.37 36.94
C GLY A 580 35.31 9.50 36.00
N ASP A 581 34.67 9.17 34.92
CA ASP A 581 34.19 10.14 33.91
C ASP A 581 32.92 10.87 34.37
N ILE A 582 32.11 10.20 35.16
CA ILE A 582 30.85 10.75 35.67
C ILE A 582 31.10 11.79 36.76
N VAL A 583 32.12 11.55 37.61
CA VAL A 583 32.60 12.50 38.61
C VAL A 583 33.16 13.78 37.94
N ALA A 584 33.63 13.66 36.71
CA ALA A 584 34.08 14.80 35.88
C ALA A 584 32.93 15.55 35.17
N GLY A 585 31.67 15.15 35.35
CA GLY A 585 30.50 15.82 34.73
C GLY A 585 30.09 15.28 33.37
N ASN A 586 30.70 14.20 32.92
CA ASN A 586 30.43 13.56 31.62
C ASN A 586 29.52 12.31 31.73
N ALA A 587 28.47 12.39 32.51
CA ALA A 587 27.53 11.27 32.69
C ALA A 587 26.94 10.75 31.38
N ALA A 588 26.83 11.64 30.37
CA ALA A 588 26.39 11.26 29.03
C ALA A 588 27.30 10.24 28.33
N ASN A 589 28.58 10.22 28.65
CA ASN A 589 29.53 9.25 28.07
C ASN A 589 29.36 7.82 28.59
N ALA A 590 28.63 7.64 29.69
CA ALA A 590 28.36 6.33 30.27
C ALA A 590 27.22 5.60 29.56
N CYS A 591 26.39 6.33 28.81
CA CYS A 591 25.34 5.77 27.97
C CYS A 591 25.91 5.36 26.63
N THR A 592 25.53 4.21 26.11
CA THR A 592 25.95 3.79 24.77
C THR A 592 25.40 4.74 23.72
N ALA A 593 26.09 4.87 22.59
CA ALA A 593 25.67 5.72 21.48
C ALA A 593 24.23 5.44 21.01
N ALA A 594 23.71 4.23 21.24
CA ALA A 594 22.33 3.86 20.93
C ALA A 594 21.29 4.41 21.92
N SER A 595 21.68 4.75 23.16
CA SER A 595 20.76 5.27 24.20
C SER A 595 20.66 6.79 24.19
N LEU A 596 21.72 7.49 23.79
CA LEU A 596 21.78 8.95 23.76
C LEU A 596 20.74 9.57 22.80
N PRO A 597 20.57 9.06 21.59
CA PRO A 597 19.53 9.59 20.69
C PRO A 597 18.11 9.51 21.27
N LEU A 598 17.80 8.46 22.01
CA LEU A 598 16.48 8.29 22.62
C LEU A 598 16.24 9.27 23.76
N LEU A 599 17.26 9.51 24.61
CA LEU A 599 17.20 10.46 25.71
C LEU A 599 17.11 11.91 25.21
N ASP A 600 17.85 12.25 24.16
CA ASP A 600 17.79 13.57 23.50
C ASP A 600 16.42 13.80 22.86
N TYR A 601 15.90 12.79 22.23
CA TYR A 601 14.57 12.82 21.60
C TYR A 601 13.47 13.17 22.60
N TYR A 602 13.54 12.62 23.80
CA TYR A 602 12.59 12.93 24.88
C TYR A 602 12.96 14.17 25.68
N GLY A 603 14.04 14.87 25.34
CA GLY A 603 14.52 16.02 26.12
C GLY A 603 14.96 15.65 27.53
N ALA A 604 15.23 14.37 27.77
CA ALA A 604 15.48 13.82 29.10
C ALA A 604 16.96 13.82 29.49
N THR A 605 17.87 14.12 28.57
CA THR A 605 19.33 13.99 28.75
C THR A 605 19.81 14.74 29.99
N THR A 606 19.38 15.98 30.18
CA THR A 606 19.79 16.78 31.35
C THR A 606 19.23 16.23 32.67
N ALA A 607 17.96 15.83 32.68
CA ALA A 607 17.34 15.28 33.89
C ALA A 607 17.94 13.92 34.28
N VAL A 608 18.17 13.06 33.30
CA VAL A 608 18.82 11.74 33.48
C VAL A 608 20.24 11.92 34.01
N ASN A 609 21.03 12.82 33.43
CA ASN A 609 22.39 13.12 33.88
C ASN A 609 22.40 13.62 35.32
N THR A 610 21.49 14.53 35.68
CA THR A 610 21.39 15.09 37.03
C THR A 610 21.06 14.01 38.07
N GLN A 611 20.08 13.18 37.81
CA GLN A 611 19.67 12.12 38.74
C GLN A 611 20.71 11.00 38.82
N THR A 612 21.37 10.69 37.72
CA THR A 612 22.46 9.71 37.67
C THR A 612 23.63 10.17 38.56
N LEU A 613 24.03 11.44 38.46
CA LEU A 613 25.04 12.01 39.30
C LEU A 613 24.64 12.00 40.79
N ALA A 614 23.37 12.26 41.10
CA ALA A 614 22.84 12.17 42.46
C ALA A 614 22.90 10.74 43.02
N ILE A 615 22.55 9.73 42.23
CA ILE A 615 22.68 8.29 42.63
C ILE A 615 24.11 7.94 42.95
N LEU A 616 25.05 8.34 42.11
CA LEU A 616 26.47 8.04 42.30
C LEU A 616 27.07 8.74 43.51
N THR A 617 26.70 10.01 43.72
CA THR A 617 27.15 10.81 44.87
C THR A 617 26.62 10.20 46.19
N ALA A 618 25.34 9.85 46.24
CA ALA A 618 24.74 9.23 47.40
C ALA A 618 25.35 7.83 47.69
N THR A 619 25.56 7.04 46.63
CA THR A 619 26.18 5.72 46.75
C THR A 619 27.61 5.83 47.26
N ALA A 620 28.39 6.77 46.75
CA ALA A 620 29.77 7.02 47.20
C ALA A 620 29.83 7.52 48.66
N ALA A 621 28.80 8.22 49.10
CA ALA A 621 28.66 8.67 50.49
C ALA A 621 28.10 7.59 51.44
N GLY A 622 27.73 6.43 50.95
CA GLY A 622 27.06 5.36 51.72
C GLY A 622 25.63 5.70 52.15
N ASP A 623 25.03 6.73 51.52
CA ASP A 623 23.65 7.12 51.76
C ASP A 623 22.68 6.31 50.88
N ALA A 624 22.26 5.17 51.39
CA ALA A 624 21.32 4.28 50.71
C ALA A 624 19.95 4.91 50.49
N ALA A 625 19.48 5.79 51.39
CA ALA A 625 18.21 6.48 51.28
C ALA A 625 18.24 7.55 50.19
N GLY A 626 19.33 8.34 50.15
CA GLY A 626 19.56 9.32 49.09
C GLY A 626 19.73 8.68 47.72
N ALA A 627 20.41 7.56 47.62
CA ALA A 627 20.52 6.81 46.37
C ALA A 627 19.16 6.29 45.87
N ALA A 628 18.33 5.75 46.76
CA ALA A 628 16.98 5.28 46.42
C ALA A 628 16.06 6.45 46.00
N ALA A 629 16.14 7.60 46.68
CA ALA A 629 15.40 8.79 46.33
C ALA A 629 15.82 9.34 44.97
N ALA A 630 17.10 9.40 44.65
CA ALA A 630 17.62 9.80 43.37
C ALA A 630 17.24 8.81 42.27
N GLN A 631 17.18 7.52 42.57
CA GLN A 631 16.74 6.49 41.67
C GLN A 631 15.24 6.61 41.34
N GLN A 632 14.42 6.96 42.35
CA GLN A 632 13.01 7.29 42.13
C GLN A 632 12.85 8.56 41.29
N ALA A 633 13.66 9.59 41.53
CA ALA A 633 13.63 10.84 40.75
C ALA A 633 14.13 10.64 39.32
N LEU A 634 15.12 9.75 39.10
CA LEU A 634 15.53 9.34 37.76
C LEU A 634 14.39 8.68 36.99
N VAL A 635 13.70 7.79 37.66
CA VAL A 635 12.52 7.13 37.19
C VAL A 635 11.44 8.17 36.84
N GLY A 636 11.18 9.11 37.77
CA GLY A 636 10.24 10.21 37.55
C GLY A 636 10.65 11.15 36.39
N ALA A 637 11.94 11.42 36.21
CA ALA A 637 12.42 12.21 35.09
C ALA A 637 12.23 11.51 33.74
N LEU A 638 12.39 10.19 33.70
CA LEU A 638 12.13 9.38 32.49
C LEU A 638 10.63 9.28 32.17
N LEU A 639 9.76 9.39 33.20
CA LEU A 639 8.30 9.36 33.03
C LEU A 639 7.71 10.71 32.67
N MET A 640 8.31 11.78 33.15
CA MET A 640 7.79 13.14 33.03
C MET A 640 8.32 13.86 31.79
N VAL A 641 8.99 13.16 30.89
CA VAL A 641 9.34 13.76 29.61
C VAL A 641 8.06 14.08 28.87
N PRO A 642 7.62 15.34 28.85
CA PRO A 642 6.48 15.69 28.05
C PRO A 642 6.79 15.35 26.59
N PRO A 643 5.82 14.87 25.84
CA PRO A 643 5.99 14.77 24.40
C PRO A 643 6.33 16.16 23.91
N THR A 644 7.54 16.35 23.45
CA THR A 644 7.89 17.59 22.76
C THR A 644 7.22 17.54 21.41
N PRO A 645 6.28 18.43 21.09
CA PRO A 645 5.80 18.57 19.74
C PRO A 645 6.97 19.10 18.90
N GLY A 646 7.45 18.30 18.00
CA GLY A 646 8.54 18.67 17.13
C GLY A 646 9.51 17.52 16.97
N TYR A 647 9.48 16.95 15.79
CA TYR A 647 10.51 16.02 15.34
C TYR A 647 11.83 16.75 15.27
N ASN A 648 12.85 16.24 15.92
CA ASN A 648 14.21 16.68 15.67
C ASN A 648 14.74 16.02 14.40
N GLU A 649 14.97 16.80 13.39
CA GLU A 649 15.25 16.47 11.99
C GLU A 649 16.50 15.63 11.71
N GLN A 650 17.13 14.99 12.62
CA GLN A 650 18.34 14.25 12.30
C GLN A 650 18.50 13.01 13.15
N ARG A 651 18.03 11.88 12.65
CA ARG A 651 18.47 10.62 13.28
C ARG A 651 18.59 9.46 12.31
N ASN A 652 19.59 9.52 11.48
CA ASN A 652 20.16 8.29 11.01
C ASN A 652 20.88 7.60 12.18
N ILE A 653 20.59 6.33 12.39
CA ILE A 653 21.38 5.49 13.28
C ILE A 653 22.83 5.60 12.80
N ALA A 654 23.73 5.95 13.68
CA ALA A 654 25.14 6.18 13.32
C ALA A 654 25.70 4.99 12.52
N GLY A 655 26.14 5.27 11.29
CA GLY A 655 26.68 4.29 10.35
C GLY A 655 25.75 3.83 9.22
N ASN A 656 24.48 4.24 9.18
CA ASN A 656 23.61 4.00 8.05
C ASN A 656 23.70 5.15 7.03
N PRO A 657 23.81 4.84 5.72
CA PRO A 657 23.77 5.87 4.70
C PRO A 657 22.40 6.56 4.70
N SER A 658 22.43 7.89 4.67
CA SER A 658 21.21 8.71 4.56
C SER A 658 20.90 9.11 3.13
N THR A 659 21.87 8.97 2.24
CA THR A 659 21.76 9.35 0.84
C THR A 659 22.35 8.27 -0.06
N VAL A 660 21.64 7.96 -1.17
CA VAL A 660 22.09 7.00 -2.18
C VAL A 660 21.73 7.53 -3.56
N GLU A 661 22.62 7.30 -4.53
CA GLU A 661 22.42 7.70 -5.92
C GLU A 661 22.28 6.45 -6.80
N PHE A 662 21.24 6.44 -7.66
CA PHE A 662 21.02 5.41 -8.67
C PHE A 662 21.11 6.03 -10.07
N LYS A 663 21.84 5.38 -10.94
CA LYS A 663 22.01 5.79 -12.34
C LYS A 663 21.69 4.63 -13.27
N ALA A 664 20.89 4.90 -14.31
CA ALA A 664 20.63 3.94 -15.36
C ALA A 664 20.52 4.61 -16.73
N THR A 665 20.85 3.86 -17.75
CA THR A 665 20.59 4.24 -19.14
C THR A 665 19.61 3.24 -19.71
N THR A 666 18.43 3.68 -20.11
CA THR A 666 17.41 2.87 -20.76
C THR A 666 17.31 3.24 -22.23
N GLY A 667 16.85 2.35 -23.06
CA GLY A 667 16.68 2.63 -24.47
C GLY A 667 15.70 1.67 -25.14
N ARG A 668 15.40 1.97 -26.39
CA ARG A 668 14.64 1.05 -27.24
C ARG A 668 15.09 1.13 -28.69
N VAL A 669 14.95 -0.01 -29.38
CA VAL A 669 15.09 -0.12 -30.82
C VAL A 669 13.86 -0.81 -31.33
N VAL A 670 13.14 -0.18 -32.25
CA VAL A 670 11.92 -0.75 -32.86
C VAL A 670 12.07 -0.74 -34.37
N LEU A 671 11.72 -1.87 -34.97
CA LEU A 671 11.56 -1.97 -36.40
C LEU A 671 10.09 -2.31 -36.67
N ASP A 672 9.40 -1.40 -37.31
CA ASP A 672 7.98 -1.54 -37.67
C ASP A 672 7.83 -1.57 -39.19
N TRP A 673 6.97 -2.49 -39.65
CA TRP A 673 6.71 -2.73 -41.05
C TRP A 673 5.21 -2.72 -41.34
N LYS A 674 4.75 -1.76 -42.16
CA LYS A 674 3.41 -1.74 -42.75
C LYS A 674 3.37 -2.76 -43.87
N VAL A 675 2.85 -3.97 -43.60
CA VAL A 675 2.75 -5.05 -44.61
C VAL A 675 1.77 -4.64 -45.72
N ASN A 676 0.75 -3.92 -45.34
CA ASN A 676 -0.23 -3.25 -46.21
C ASN A 676 -0.91 -2.13 -45.40
N GLU A 677 -1.90 -1.44 -45.96
CA GLU A 677 -2.63 -0.31 -45.32
C GLU A 677 -3.32 -0.75 -44.00
N ASP A 678 -3.70 -2.03 -43.88
CA ASP A 678 -4.48 -2.56 -42.78
C ASP A 678 -3.63 -3.35 -41.77
N THR A 679 -2.33 -3.58 -42.02
CA THR A 679 -1.54 -4.49 -41.21
C THR A 679 -0.16 -3.94 -40.88
N LEU A 680 0.10 -3.74 -39.60
CA LEU A 680 1.39 -3.41 -39.01
C LEU A 680 1.98 -4.65 -38.31
N VAL A 681 3.26 -4.91 -38.54
CA VAL A 681 4.06 -5.91 -37.79
C VAL A 681 5.27 -5.18 -37.23
N TYR A 682 5.63 -5.45 -35.97
CA TYR A 682 6.77 -4.82 -35.35
C TYR A 682 7.60 -5.79 -34.53
N THR A 683 8.85 -5.44 -34.31
CA THR A 683 9.72 -6.04 -33.31
C THR A 683 10.43 -4.96 -32.52
N SER A 684 10.52 -5.13 -31.23
CA SER A 684 11.16 -4.17 -30.33
C SER A 684 12.11 -4.83 -29.36
N LEU A 685 13.24 -4.16 -29.12
CA LEU A 685 14.12 -4.40 -27.99
C LEU A 685 14.02 -3.15 -27.12
N SER A 686 13.60 -3.29 -25.88
CA SER A 686 13.41 -2.17 -24.96
C SER A 686 13.94 -2.48 -23.57
N SER A 687 14.35 -1.43 -22.86
CA SER A 687 14.77 -1.56 -21.47
C SER A 687 14.04 -0.58 -20.55
N GLY A 688 13.87 -1.00 -19.29
CA GLY A 688 13.26 -0.21 -18.23
C GLY A 688 14.09 -0.28 -16.96
N MET A 689 13.84 0.66 -16.04
CA MET A 689 14.48 0.67 -14.73
C MET A 689 13.52 1.19 -13.65
N LYS A 690 13.70 0.67 -12.44
CA LYS A 690 13.13 1.23 -11.21
C LYS A 690 14.26 1.42 -10.20
N PRO A 691 14.42 2.61 -9.58
CA PRO A 691 15.52 2.83 -8.65
C PRO A 691 15.37 1.98 -7.40
N GLY A 692 16.49 1.73 -6.73
CA GLY A 692 16.53 1.15 -5.40
C GLY A 692 16.10 2.14 -4.33
N GLY A 693 16.38 1.80 -3.08
CA GLY A 693 16.02 2.64 -1.94
C GLY A 693 16.54 2.09 -0.63
N PHE A 694 15.94 2.56 0.46
CA PHE A 694 16.31 2.16 1.80
C PHE A 694 15.25 1.23 2.39
N ASN A 695 15.70 0.15 3.00
CA ASN A 695 14.87 -0.60 3.93
C ASN A 695 14.84 0.13 5.27
N PRO A 696 13.65 0.20 5.93
CA PRO A 696 13.53 0.84 7.22
C PRO A 696 14.45 0.16 8.25
N PRO A 697 14.94 0.88 9.28
CA PRO A 697 15.74 0.29 10.32
C PRO A 697 14.91 -0.74 11.07
N ILE A 698 15.23 -2.01 10.82
CA ILE A 698 14.74 -3.12 11.62
C ILE A 698 15.78 -3.33 12.71
N SER A 699 15.43 -3.62 13.95
CA SER A 699 16.37 -3.82 15.05
C SER A 699 17.80 -4.25 14.65
N ASP A 700 18.78 -4.19 15.49
CA ASP A 700 20.23 -4.39 15.20
C ASP A 700 20.61 -5.67 14.40
N ALA A 701 19.65 -6.53 14.09
CA ALA A 701 19.84 -7.78 13.36
C ALA A 701 18.94 -7.82 12.12
N PHE A 702 19.40 -7.24 11.02
CA PHE A 702 18.84 -7.56 9.71
C PHE A 702 19.08 -9.04 9.40
N PRO A 703 18.08 -9.78 8.89
CA PRO A 703 18.33 -11.07 8.28
C PRO A 703 19.39 -10.97 7.19
N GLN A 704 20.18 -12.02 7.01
CA GLN A 704 21.31 -12.02 6.06
C GLN A 704 20.91 -11.71 4.61
N ASP A 705 19.63 -11.94 4.28
CA ASP A 705 19.07 -11.67 2.95
C ASP A 705 18.38 -10.29 2.81
N THR A 706 18.48 -9.44 3.82
CA THR A 706 17.79 -8.13 3.84
C THR A 706 18.80 -7.01 4.04
N PRO A 707 19.34 -6.42 2.96
CA PRO A 707 20.27 -5.31 3.06
C PRO A 707 19.58 -4.01 3.49
N ARG A 708 20.34 -3.06 4.05
CA ARG A 708 19.83 -1.72 4.38
C ARG A 708 19.45 -0.94 3.12
N ILE A 709 20.24 -1.07 2.06
CA ILE A 709 19.94 -0.52 0.74
C ILE A 709 19.58 -1.69 -0.16
N PHE A 710 18.43 -1.59 -0.80
CA PHE A 710 18.08 -2.49 -1.88
C PHE A 710 18.43 -1.85 -3.23
N GLU A 711 18.87 -2.67 -4.16
CA GLU A 711 19.38 -2.23 -5.45
C GLU A 711 18.23 -1.85 -6.42
N LYS A 712 18.59 -1.13 -7.47
CA LYS A 712 17.71 -0.88 -8.61
C LYS A 712 17.31 -2.18 -9.29
N GLU A 713 16.14 -2.18 -9.93
CA GLU A 713 15.78 -3.23 -10.87
C GLU A 713 15.90 -2.74 -12.31
N GLU A 714 16.32 -3.62 -13.19
CA GLU A 714 16.44 -3.38 -14.63
C GLU A 714 15.79 -4.53 -15.41
N VAL A 715 15.12 -4.19 -16.50
CA VAL A 715 14.50 -5.16 -17.40
C VAL A 715 14.97 -4.92 -18.82
N ASP A 716 15.34 -6.00 -19.51
CA ASP A 716 15.54 -6.06 -20.94
C ASP A 716 14.46 -6.92 -21.57
N ALA A 717 13.80 -6.39 -22.58
CA ALA A 717 12.61 -6.96 -23.18
C ALA A 717 12.74 -7.10 -24.69
N LEU A 718 12.40 -8.28 -25.20
CA LEU A 718 12.14 -8.53 -26.63
C LEU A 718 10.62 -8.67 -26.80
N GLU A 719 10.05 -7.96 -27.78
CA GLU A 719 8.65 -8.10 -28.15
C GLU A 719 8.50 -8.19 -29.67
N VAL A 720 7.61 -9.04 -30.12
CA VAL A 720 7.15 -9.11 -31.51
C VAL A 720 5.63 -9.00 -31.51
N GLY A 721 5.07 -8.06 -32.26
CA GLY A 721 3.66 -7.86 -32.30
C GLY A 721 3.12 -7.56 -33.68
N PHE A 722 1.81 -7.66 -33.81
CA PHE A 722 1.06 -7.25 -34.99
C PHE A 722 -0.23 -6.53 -34.63
N LYS A 723 -0.66 -5.64 -35.51
CA LYS A 723 -1.97 -4.98 -35.46
C LYS A 723 -2.58 -5.06 -36.84
N THR A 724 -3.83 -5.50 -36.94
CA THR A 724 -4.46 -5.65 -38.23
C THR A 724 -5.96 -5.36 -38.17
N THR A 725 -6.43 -4.69 -39.20
CA THR A 725 -7.84 -4.43 -39.45
C THR A 725 -8.30 -5.32 -40.60
N LEU A 726 -9.35 -6.08 -40.39
CA LEU A 726 -9.82 -7.12 -41.30
C LEU A 726 -11.32 -6.92 -41.59
N LEU A 727 -11.81 -7.61 -42.65
CA LEU A 727 -13.23 -7.70 -42.98
C LEU A 727 -13.89 -6.32 -43.25
N ASP A 728 -13.22 -5.49 -44.02
CA ASP A 728 -13.68 -4.13 -44.37
C ASP A 728 -13.95 -3.27 -43.11
N ASN A 729 -12.94 -3.18 -42.24
CA ASN A 729 -12.94 -2.46 -40.95
C ASN A 729 -13.97 -2.98 -39.91
N ARG A 730 -14.38 -4.26 -40.03
CA ARG A 730 -15.28 -4.88 -39.04
C ARG A 730 -14.61 -5.71 -37.98
N MET A 731 -13.33 -5.95 -38.10
CA MET A 731 -12.55 -6.71 -37.12
C MET A 731 -11.18 -6.09 -36.94
N GLN A 732 -10.89 -5.70 -35.73
CA GLN A 732 -9.53 -5.36 -35.29
C GLN A 732 -8.96 -6.53 -34.48
N LEU A 733 -7.73 -6.94 -34.81
CA LEU A 733 -7.03 -8.03 -34.15
C LEU A 733 -5.60 -7.59 -33.88
N ASN A 734 -5.25 -7.46 -32.60
CA ASN A 734 -3.94 -7.07 -32.13
C ASN A 734 -3.33 -8.19 -31.28
N GLY A 735 -2.03 -8.45 -31.44
CA GLY A 735 -1.37 -9.47 -30.65
C GLY A 735 0.11 -9.21 -30.46
N SER A 736 0.66 -9.73 -29.38
CA SER A 736 2.09 -9.67 -29.09
C SER A 736 2.60 -10.93 -28.41
N LEU A 737 3.88 -11.23 -28.65
CA LEU A 737 4.69 -12.21 -27.93
C LEU A 737 5.87 -11.47 -27.31
N PHE A 738 6.20 -11.78 -26.06
CA PHE A 738 7.27 -11.11 -25.35
C PHE A 738 8.11 -12.07 -24.51
N ASP A 739 9.37 -11.69 -24.32
CA ASP A 739 10.37 -12.39 -23.49
C ASP A 739 11.20 -11.34 -22.75
N TYR A 740 11.24 -11.40 -21.42
CA TYR A 740 11.89 -10.43 -20.55
C TYR A 740 12.93 -11.10 -19.68
N ASP A 741 14.10 -10.50 -19.60
CA ASP A 741 15.15 -10.80 -18.64
C ASP A 741 15.17 -9.69 -17.58
N TYR A 742 14.91 -10.07 -16.33
CA TYR A 742 14.76 -9.16 -15.22
C TYR A 742 15.89 -9.32 -14.22
N THR A 743 16.64 -8.25 -14.01
CA THR A 743 17.73 -8.20 -13.03
C THR A 743 17.30 -7.37 -11.82
N GLY A 744 17.39 -7.98 -10.64
CA GLY A 744 17.16 -7.29 -9.37
C GLY A 744 15.71 -6.88 -9.12
N LEU A 745 14.70 -7.63 -9.61
CA LEU A 745 13.29 -7.40 -9.32
C LEU A 745 13.07 -7.23 -7.82
N GLN A 746 12.42 -6.16 -7.41
CA GLN A 746 12.17 -5.84 -6.01
C GLN A 746 10.94 -6.58 -5.50
N ILE A 747 11.15 -7.47 -4.55
CA ILE A 747 10.11 -8.25 -3.87
C ILE A 747 9.99 -7.77 -2.42
N TYR A 748 8.77 -7.79 -1.89
CA TYR A 748 8.45 -7.36 -0.53
C TYR A 748 8.27 -8.53 0.41
N LYS A 749 8.74 -8.34 1.64
CA LYS A 749 8.39 -9.21 2.78
C LYS A 749 8.25 -8.38 4.05
N ILE A 750 7.49 -8.87 5.02
CA ILE A 750 7.32 -8.20 6.30
C ILE A 750 8.21 -8.88 7.34
N ILE A 751 9.07 -8.11 7.98
CA ILE A 751 9.99 -8.54 9.05
C ILE A 751 9.91 -7.52 10.18
N ASN A 752 9.73 -7.97 11.41
CA ASN A 752 9.72 -7.11 12.59
C ASN A 752 8.77 -5.90 12.49
N ASN A 753 7.55 -6.11 12.00
CA ASN A 753 6.55 -5.07 11.74
C ASN A 753 6.95 -4.03 10.66
N SER A 754 8.01 -4.28 9.92
CA SER A 754 8.46 -3.43 8.82
C SER A 754 8.37 -4.15 7.49
N SER A 755 7.95 -3.43 6.46
CA SER A 755 8.03 -3.91 5.09
C SER A 755 9.43 -3.67 4.55
N VAL A 756 10.06 -4.71 4.01
CA VAL A 756 11.41 -4.64 3.45
C VAL A 756 11.44 -5.17 2.03
N ASN A 757 12.36 -4.65 1.23
CA ASN A 757 12.61 -5.06 -0.13
C ASN A 757 13.85 -5.95 -0.22
N VAL A 758 13.77 -6.97 -1.07
CA VAL A 758 14.91 -7.78 -1.50
C VAL A 758 14.92 -7.85 -3.02
N ASN A 759 16.09 -7.99 -3.62
CA ASN A 759 16.25 -8.09 -5.06
C ASN A 759 16.37 -9.56 -5.48
N VAL A 760 15.64 -9.94 -6.53
CA VAL A 760 15.71 -11.27 -7.15
C VAL A 760 15.74 -11.13 -8.68
N ASP A 761 16.42 -12.02 -9.36
CA ASP A 761 16.38 -12.08 -10.83
C ASP A 761 15.22 -12.97 -11.28
N ALA A 762 14.64 -12.68 -12.45
CA ALA A 762 13.48 -13.40 -12.97
C ALA A 762 13.42 -13.40 -14.50
N GLU A 763 12.76 -14.38 -15.08
CA GLU A 763 12.40 -14.46 -16.51
C GLU A 763 10.87 -14.38 -16.63
N ILE A 764 10.40 -13.65 -17.66
CA ILE A 764 8.96 -13.48 -17.91
C ILE A 764 8.68 -13.63 -19.39
N ARG A 765 7.77 -14.52 -19.74
CA ARG A 765 7.36 -14.78 -21.13
C ARG A 765 5.85 -14.74 -21.26
N GLY A 766 5.34 -14.35 -22.42
CA GLY A 766 3.90 -14.37 -22.59
C GLY A 766 3.42 -14.07 -23.98
N ALA A 767 2.10 -14.19 -24.12
CA ALA A 767 1.36 -13.88 -25.32
C ALA A 767 0.09 -13.10 -24.95
N GLU A 768 -0.27 -12.16 -25.79
CA GLU A 768 -1.48 -11.34 -25.65
C GLU A 768 -2.23 -11.28 -26.96
N LEU A 769 -3.56 -11.27 -26.88
CA LEU A 769 -4.44 -11.13 -28.02
C LEU A 769 -5.65 -10.29 -27.64
N GLU A 770 -5.96 -9.32 -28.45
CA GLU A 770 -7.15 -8.46 -28.35
C GLU A 770 -7.90 -8.46 -29.67
N MET A 771 -9.21 -8.67 -29.63
CA MET A 771 -10.07 -8.68 -30.80
C MET A 771 -11.31 -7.82 -30.51
N LEU A 772 -11.65 -6.96 -31.45
CA LEU A 772 -12.95 -6.30 -31.55
C LEU A 772 -13.58 -6.67 -32.88
N TYR A 773 -14.84 -7.16 -32.86
CA TYR A 773 -15.47 -7.73 -34.04
C TYR A 773 -16.94 -7.33 -34.14
N ILE A 774 -17.33 -6.79 -35.30
CA ILE A 774 -18.69 -6.50 -35.73
C ILE A 774 -19.10 -7.54 -36.79
N PRO A 775 -20.01 -8.50 -36.47
CA PRO A 775 -20.37 -9.55 -37.39
C PRO A 775 -21.07 -9.02 -38.66
N SER A 776 -20.73 -9.59 -39.81
CA SER A 776 -21.34 -9.20 -41.09
C SER A 776 -22.82 -9.56 -41.20
N TRP A 777 -23.32 -10.46 -40.37
CA TRP A 777 -24.74 -10.88 -40.34
C TRP A 777 -25.60 -9.93 -39.46
N ASP A 778 -25.00 -9.10 -38.64
CA ASP A 778 -25.68 -8.14 -37.77
C ASP A 778 -24.70 -7.04 -37.34
N SER A 779 -24.78 -5.87 -37.96
CA SER A 779 -23.88 -4.71 -37.68
C SER A 779 -24.11 -4.08 -36.32
N ASP A 780 -25.24 -4.35 -35.66
CA ASP A 780 -25.52 -3.83 -34.34
C ASP A 780 -24.99 -4.73 -33.21
N VAL A 781 -24.31 -5.84 -33.54
CA VAL A 781 -23.63 -6.70 -32.58
C VAL A 781 -22.14 -6.34 -32.53
N MET A 782 -21.62 -6.17 -31.35
CA MET A 782 -20.19 -5.97 -31.08
C MET A 782 -19.70 -7.09 -30.16
N ILE A 783 -18.58 -7.71 -30.49
CA ILE A 783 -17.93 -8.74 -29.70
C ILE A 783 -16.51 -8.31 -29.43
N ASP A 784 -16.12 -8.22 -28.16
CA ASP A 784 -14.75 -7.99 -27.75
C ASP A 784 -14.19 -9.20 -26.98
N VAL A 785 -13.00 -9.63 -27.35
CA VAL A 785 -12.30 -10.76 -26.73
C VAL A 785 -10.90 -10.32 -26.35
N MET A 786 -10.51 -10.68 -25.16
CA MET A 786 -9.15 -10.52 -24.66
C MET A 786 -8.66 -11.87 -24.16
N PHE A 787 -7.43 -12.21 -24.52
CA PHE A 787 -6.72 -13.37 -24.00
C PHE A 787 -5.29 -13.00 -23.65
N SER A 788 -4.80 -13.50 -22.53
CA SER A 788 -3.38 -13.43 -22.19
C SER A 788 -2.90 -14.75 -21.62
N TRP A 789 -1.65 -15.07 -21.93
CA TRP A 789 -0.87 -16.13 -21.32
C TRP A 789 0.42 -15.54 -20.77
N LEU A 790 0.78 -15.94 -19.55
CA LEU A 790 1.93 -15.43 -18.83
C LEU A 790 2.65 -16.56 -18.11
N GLU A 791 3.93 -16.73 -18.37
CA GLU A 791 4.83 -17.60 -17.64
C GLU A 791 5.91 -16.75 -16.97
N THR A 792 6.06 -16.91 -15.67
CA THR A 792 7.05 -16.17 -14.87
C THR A 792 7.90 -17.17 -14.09
N GLU A 793 9.19 -16.97 -14.02
CA GLU A 793 10.11 -17.85 -13.32
C GLU A 793 11.18 -17.04 -12.55
N ALA A 794 11.26 -17.22 -11.23
CA ALA A 794 12.35 -16.68 -10.43
C ALA A 794 13.65 -17.42 -10.74
N ALA A 795 14.75 -16.70 -10.85
CA ALA A 795 16.08 -17.26 -11.05
C ALA A 795 16.64 -17.90 -9.76
N ASP A 796 17.91 -18.29 -9.77
CA ASP A 796 18.59 -18.94 -8.64
C ASP A 796 18.84 -17.93 -7.50
N ASN A 797 17.86 -17.76 -6.62
CA ASN A 797 17.91 -16.86 -5.47
C ASN A 797 17.62 -17.62 -4.18
N MET A 798 18.41 -17.31 -3.15
CA MET A 798 18.29 -17.90 -1.82
C MET A 798 17.63 -16.90 -0.87
N LEU A 799 16.39 -17.18 -0.45
CA LEU A 799 15.62 -16.30 0.44
C LEU A 799 15.21 -17.02 1.72
N LEU A 800 15.04 -16.25 2.78
CA LEU A 800 14.46 -16.71 4.03
C LEU A 800 12.92 -16.65 3.95
N ASP A 801 12.27 -17.82 4.03
CA ASP A 801 10.82 -17.87 4.22
C ASP A 801 10.47 -17.66 5.71
N PRO A 802 9.85 -16.52 6.09
CA PRO A 802 9.50 -16.29 7.48
C PRO A 802 8.51 -17.32 8.05
N LYS A 803 7.67 -17.91 7.19
CA LYS A 803 6.70 -18.93 7.58
C LYS A 803 7.29 -20.33 7.72
N ASP A 804 8.44 -20.59 7.12
CA ASP A 804 9.08 -21.92 7.14
C ASP A 804 10.59 -21.81 7.38
N ARG A 805 10.97 -21.25 8.52
CA ARG A 805 12.37 -21.01 8.89
C ARG A 805 13.21 -22.27 9.01
N GLN A 806 12.58 -23.42 9.31
CA GLN A 806 13.25 -24.72 9.46
C GLN A 806 13.40 -25.49 8.17
N GLN A 807 12.64 -25.17 7.13
CA GLN A 807 12.55 -25.93 5.87
C GLN A 807 12.32 -27.43 6.11
N GLY A 808 11.51 -27.76 7.13
CA GLY A 808 11.21 -29.13 7.53
C GLY A 808 12.35 -29.90 8.21
N ASP A 809 13.50 -29.27 8.51
CA ASP A 809 14.59 -29.95 9.21
C ASP A 809 14.28 -30.11 10.71
N PRO A 810 14.09 -31.36 11.21
CA PRO A 810 13.72 -31.63 12.59
C PRO A 810 14.87 -31.37 13.61
N ASN A 811 16.09 -31.14 13.12
CA ASN A 811 17.23 -30.83 14.01
C ASN A 811 17.20 -29.38 14.52
N TRP A 812 16.35 -28.57 13.99
CA TRP A 812 16.16 -27.18 14.36
C TRP A 812 14.80 -26.97 15.05
N VAL A 813 14.73 -26.00 15.93
CA VAL A 813 13.50 -25.54 16.57
C VAL A 813 13.37 -24.04 16.41
N VAL A 814 12.16 -23.58 16.07
CA VAL A 814 11.87 -22.14 16.00
C VAL A 814 11.69 -21.61 17.42
N LEU A 815 12.34 -20.54 17.74
CA LEU A 815 12.29 -19.87 19.04
C LEU A 815 12.05 -18.37 18.83
N LYS A 816 11.47 -17.71 19.84
CA LYS A 816 11.35 -16.27 19.90
C LYS A 816 12.45 -15.66 20.77
N ASN A 817 13.18 -14.70 20.23
CA ASN A 817 14.27 -14.04 20.92
C ASN A 817 13.76 -12.97 21.89
N ILE A 818 14.06 -13.14 23.18
CA ILE A 818 13.70 -12.19 24.23
C ILE A 818 14.69 -11.04 24.41
N ASP A 819 15.89 -11.16 23.85
CA ASP A 819 16.94 -10.14 23.95
C ASP A 819 16.86 -9.10 22.84
N SER A 820 16.12 -9.40 21.77
CA SER A 820 16.01 -8.46 20.67
C SER A 820 15.31 -7.20 21.16
N GLY A 821 15.79 -6.07 20.74
CA GLY A 821 15.15 -4.78 20.99
C GLY A 821 13.69 -4.69 20.54
N SER A 822 13.12 -5.76 19.97
CA SER A 822 11.70 -5.87 19.73
C SER A 822 11.02 -6.56 20.90
N ALA A 823 10.13 -5.89 21.58
CA ALA A 823 9.31 -6.43 22.67
C ALA A 823 8.45 -7.63 22.24
N THR A 824 8.37 -7.90 20.97
CA THR A 824 7.48 -8.89 20.36
C THR A 824 8.15 -10.23 20.09
N GLY A 825 9.47 -10.33 20.30
CA GLY A 825 10.22 -11.56 20.11
C GLY A 825 10.37 -11.99 18.66
N VAL A 826 11.42 -11.52 17.99
CA VAL A 826 11.79 -11.97 16.65
C VAL A 826 12.07 -13.47 16.65
N GLN A 827 11.54 -14.18 15.66
CA GLN A 827 11.82 -15.60 15.51
C GLN A 827 13.23 -15.86 14.98
N TYR A 828 13.84 -16.91 15.49
CA TYR A 828 15.09 -17.49 15.01
C TYR A 828 15.03 -19.00 15.17
N ILE A 829 15.97 -19.73 14.58
CA ILE A 829 16.10 -21.17 14.77
C ILE A 829 17.34 -21.50 15.61
N ALA A 830 17.23 -22.53 16.38
CA ALA A 830 18.34 -23.06 17.17
C ALA A 830 18.42 -24.60 17.07
N ASN A 831 19.61 -25.15 17.20
CA ASN A 831 19.77 -26.60 17.19
C ASN A 831 19.01 -27.24 18.35
N LEU A 832 18.05 -28.11 18.06
CA LEU A 832 17.13 -28.70 19.03
C LEU A 832 17.86 -29.46 20.14
N ALA A 833 18.84 -30.28 19.79
CA ALA A 833 19.62 -31.06 20.79
C ALA A 833 20.40 -30.14 21.73
N GLY A 834 20.98 -29.05 21.19
CA GLY A 834 21.68 -28.04 21.96
C GLY A 834 20.74 -27.29 22.91
N VAL A 835 19.57 -26.91 22.43
CA VAL A 835 18.54 -26.25 23.26
C VAL A 835 18.07 -27.17 24.40
N ILE A 836 17.77 -28.45 24.13
CA ILE A 836 17.40 -29.41 25.14
C ILE A 836 18.51 -29.55 26.17
N ALA A 837 19.77 -29.66 25.75
CA ALA A 837 20.90 -29.77 26.67
C ALA A 837 21.07 -28.52 27.56
N ALA A 838 20.84 -27.33 26.96
CA ALA A 838 20.95 -26.06 27.65
C ALA A 838 19.78 -25.77 28.62
N THR A 839 18.59 -26.32 28.37
CA THR A 839 17.36 -25.95 29.09
C THR A 839 16.78 -27.09 29.94
N VAL A 840 16.70 -28.29 29.40
CA VAL A 840 16.01 -29.43 30.01
C VAL A 840 16.99 -30.34 30.75
N GLY A 841 18.24 -30.37 30.33
CA GLY A 841 19.28 -31.27 30.87
C GLY A 841 19.92 -30.87 32.20
N ASP A 842 19.69 -29.64 32.68
CA ASP A 842 20.26 -29.15 33.95
C ASP A 842 19.16 -28.70 34.92
N PRO A 843 18.73 -29.55 35.86
CA PRO A 843 17.71 -29.19 36.86
C PRO A 843 18.18 -28.09 37.83
N ASN A 844 19.47 -27.76 37.88
CA ASN A 844 20.05 -26.66 38.65
C ASN A 844 20.61 -25.54 37.77
N GLY A 845 20.39 -25.63 36.45
CA GLY A 845 20.89 -24.65 35.49
C GLY A 845 20.23 -23.28 35.63
N PRO A 846 20.62 -22.32 34.82
CA PRO A 846 20.12 -20.96 34.89
C PRO A 846 18.60 -20.85 34.70
N TYR A 847 17.96 -21.91 34.25
CA TYR A 847 16.49 -22.04 34.17
C TYR A 847 15.82 -22.07 35.54
N ALA A 848 16.49 -22.67 36.54
CA ALA A 848 16.03 -22.68 37.94
C ALA A 848 16.31 -21.34 38.64
N THR A 849 17.20 -20.53 38.11
CA THR A 849 17.68 -19.29 38.74
C THR A 849 17.31 -18.03 37.94
N CYS A 850 16.58 -18.15 36.83
CA CYS A 850 16.11 -17.01 36.04
C CYS A 850 15.09 -16.08 36.73
N GLY A 851 15.04 -16.09 38.06
CA GLY A 851 14.20 -15.23 38.87
C GLY A 851 14.66 -13.78 39.00
N SER A 852 15.79 -13.39 38.41
CA SER A 852 16.24 -12.01 38.37
C SER A 852 16.59 -11.56 36.96
N LEU A 853 15.58 -11.01 36.26
CA LEU A 853 15.72 -10.08 35.17
C LEU A 853 16.70 -10.45 34.03
N GLY A 854 16.25 -11.23 33.07
CA GLY A 854 16.67 -11.01 31.69
C GLY A 854 17.08 -12.17 30.83
N ALA A 855 17.34 -13.38 31.31
CA ALA A 855 17.88 -14.41 30.40
C ALA A 855 16.90 -15.55 30.05
N CYS A 856 15.91 -15.85 30.89
CA CYS A 856 15.00 -16.96 30.67
C CYS A 856 13.67 -16.69 31.37
N ILE A 857 12.60 -16.73 30.61
CA ILE A 857 11.25 -16.65 31.16
C ILE A 857 10.54 -17.93 30.77
N PRO A 858 10.34 -18.87 31.71
CA PRO A 858 9.41 -19.94 31.49
C PRO A 858 8.00 -19.35 31.53
N VAL A 859 7.49 -18.98 30.38
CA VAL A 859 6.09 -18.63 30.24
C VAL A 859 5.33 -19.95 30.23
N ALA A 860 4.46 -20.15 31.21
CA ALA A 860 3.61 -21.34 31.25
C ALA A 860 2.76 -21.38 29.96
N ASN A 861 2.54 -22.58 29.39
CA ASN A 861 1.94 -22.86 28.10
C ASN A 861 2.72 -22.37 26.88
N THR A 862 3.96 -21.98 27.00
CA THR A 862 4.83 -21.63 25.90
C THR A 862 5.93 -22.65 25.68
N THR A 863 5.76 -23.84 26.26
CA THR A 863 6.72 -24.91 26.16
C THR A 863 6.24 -25.93 25.16
N TYR A 864 7.08 -26.29 24.20
CA TYR A 864 6.80 -27.39 23.28
C TYR A 864 6.55 -28.70 24.04
N SER A 865 5.91 -29.66 23.39
CA SER A 865 5.62 -30.97 23.97
C SER A 865 6.86 -31.74 24.45
N ASN A 866 8.02 -31.42 23.91
CA ASN A 866 9.33 -31.93 24.32
C ASN A 866 9.99 -31.18 25.49
N GLY A 867 9.29 -30.21 26.11
CA GLY A 867 9.77 -29.42 27.23
C GLY A 867 10.66 -28.22 26.89
N VAL A 868 10.89 -27.95 25.59
CA VAL A 868 11.63 -26.78 25.11
C VAL A 868 10.77 -25.52 25.25
N PRO A 869 11.25 -24.45 25.90
CA PRO A 869 10.52 -23.19 25.95
C PRO A 869 10.53 -22.48 24.59
N ALA A 870 9.41 -21.86 24.25
CA ALA A 870 9.23 -21.12 22.98
C ALA A 870 10.01 -19.79 22.96
N TYR A 871 10.25 -19.20 24.12
CA TYR A 871 11.00 -17.95 24.27
C TYR A 871 12.35 -18.22 24.92
N LEU A 872 13.43 -17.91 24.22
CA LEU A 872 14.81 -18.01 24.73
C LEU A 872 15.65 -16.87 24.17
N SER A 873 16.58 -16.42 24.99
CA SER A 873 17.63 -15.49 24.55
C SER A 873 18.53 -16.14 23.51
N ARG A 874 18.64 -15.56 22.35
CA ARG A 874 19.58 -15.98 21.30
C ARG A 874 21.03 -15.82 21.77
N ALA A 875 21.31 -14.71 22.47
CA ALA A 875 22.64 -14.44 23.04
C ALA A 875 23.00 -15.48 24.08
N TYR A 876 22.07 -15.89 24.96
CA TYR A 876 22.27 -16.96 25.93
C TYR A 876 22.61 -18.28 25.24
N LEU A 877 21.82 -18.72 24.27
CA LEU A 877 22.10 -19.98 23.57
C LEU A 877 23.46 -19.95 22.86
N THR A 878 23.78 -18.83 22.23
CA THR A 878 25.10 -18.65 21.59
C THR A 878 26.24 -18.73 22.61
N ALA A 879 26.08 -18.11 23.78
CA ALA A 879 27.06 -18.20 24.86
C ALA A 879 27.22 -19.63 25.40
N MET A 880 26.17 -20.44 25.36
CA MET A 880 26.20 -21.86 25.71
C MET A 880 26.75 -22.76 24.58
N GLY A 881 27.14 -22.18 23.46
CA GLY A 881 27.66 -22.92 22.30
C GLY A 881 26.61 -23.62 21.47
N VAL A 882 25.34 -23.26 21.62
CA VAL A 882 24.25 -23.77 20.78
C VAL A 882 24.23 -23.02 19.46
N ALA A 883 24.21 -23.75 18.35
CA ALA A 883 24.11 -23.16 17.03
C ALA A 883 22.75 -22.48 16.85
N THR A 884 22.74 -21.22 16.39
CA THR A 884 21.56 -20.44 16.10
C THR A 884 21.67 -19.81 14.71
N SER A 885 20.52 -19.60 14.02
CA SER A 885 20.42 -18.93 12.73
C SER A 885 19.11 -18.16 12.64
N ASP A 886 19.00 -17.22 11.72
CA ASP A 886 17.72 -16.56 11.38
C ASP A 886 16.73 -17.54 10.72
N GLY A 887 17.25 -18.55 10.02
CA GLY A 887 16.52 -19.62 9.36
C GLY A 887 17.37 -20.30 8.31
N ILE A 888 16.84 -21.34 7.70
CA ILE A 888 17.42 -22.02 6.54
C ILE A 888 16.90 -21.30 5.30
N LEU A 889 17.83 -20.80 4.48
CA LEU A 889 17.46 -20.18 3.19
C LEU A 889 16.91 -21.23 2.25
N THR A 890 15.88 -20.88 1.50
CA THR A 890 15.29 -21.71 0.45
C THR A 890 15.57 -21.11 -0.92
N ASN A 891 15.87 -21.97 -1.89
CA ASN A 891 16.02 -21.55 -3.27
C ASN A 891 14.63 -21.40 -3.89
N ILE A 892 14.36 -20.23 -4.46
CA ILE A 892 13.08 -19.95 -5.15
C ILE A 892 13.15 -20.17 -6.66
N LYS A 893 14.25 -20.73 -7.16
CA LYS A 893 14.42 -21.01 -8.59
C LYS A 893 13.26 -21.82 -9.16
N GLY A 894 12.71 -21.36 -10.29
CA GLY A 894 11.58 -21.97 -10.96
C GLY A 894 10.22 -21.65 -10.37
N ASN A 895 10.16 -20.86 -9.30
CA ASN A 895 8.90 -20.42 -8.73
C ASN A 895 8.28 -19.30 -9.59
N ALA A 896 6.96 -19.31 -9.70
CA ALA A 896 6.21 -18.23 -10.33
C ALA A 896 6.30 -16.95 -9.47
N LEU A 897 6.30 -15.80 -10.14
CA LEU A 897 6.25 -14.51 -9.46
C LEU A 897 4.88 -14.29 -8.79
N PRO A 898 4.82 -13.48 -7.72
CA PRO A 898 3.56 -13.18 -7.04
C PRO A 898 2.53 -12.50 -7.96
N ASN A 899 1.24 -12.86 -7.77
CA ASN A 899 0.09 -12.29 -8.48
C ASN A 899 0.21 -12.29 -10.02
N ALA A 900 0.88 -13.28 -10.58
CA ALA A 900 1.05 -13.51 -12.01
C ALA A 900 0.20 -14.73 -12.43
N PRO A 901 -1.10 -14.56 -12.78
CA PRO A 901 -1.93 -15.63 -13.23
C PRO A 901 -1.45 -16.16 -14.60
N GLU A 902 -1.43 -17.49 -14.79
CA GLU A 902 -0.92 -18.10 -16.02
C GLU A 902 -1.75 -17.70 -17.25
N TYR A 903 -3.06 -17.56 -17.11
CA TYR A 903 -3.89 -17.02 -18.20
C TYR A 903 -5.03 -16.14 -17.68
N THR A 904 -5.43 -15.18 -18.53
CA THR A 904 -6.68 -14.44 -18.38
C THR A 904 -7.47 -14.47 -19.67
N ILE A 905 -8.79 -14.48 -19.57
CA ILE A 905 -9.69 -14.39 -20.73
C ILE A 905 -10.86 -13.48 -20.38
N LYS A 906 -11.22 -12.62 -21.32
CA LYS A 906 -12.45 -11.82 -21.27
C LYS A 906 -13.22 -12.01 -22.56
N VAL A 907 -14.54 -12.08 -22.47
CA VAL A 907 -15.46 -12.02 -23.60
C VAL A 907 -16.57 -11.02 -23.26
N GLY A 908 -16.70 -9.98 -24.08
CA GLY A 908 -17.79 -9.01 -24.04
C GLY A 908 -18.68 -9.16 -25.27
N ILE A 909 -19.99 -9.05 -25.11
CA ILE A 909 -20.95 -9.05 -26.20
C ILE A 909 -21.93 -7.90 -25.95
N ALA A 910 -22.07 -7.01 -26.93
CA ALA A 910 -23.08 -5.95 -26.92
C ALA A 910 -24.00 -6.09 -28.15
N LYS A 911 -25.27 -5.78 -27.96
CA LYS A 911 -26.27 -5.71 -29.06
C LYS A 911 -27.10 -4.46 -28.89
N THR A 912 -27.18 -3.67 -29.96
CA THR A 912 -28.00 -2.48 -30.02
C THR A 912 -29.28 -2.78 -30.81
N TRP A 913 -30.39 -2.23 -30.40
CA TRP A 913 -31.68 -2.22 -31.10
C TRP A 913 -32.17 -0.78 -31.25
N ASN A 914 -32.62 -0.40 -32.44
CA ASN A 914 -33.06 0.96 -32.75
C ASN A 914 -34.59 0.96 -32.99
N PRO A 915 -35.46 0.95 -31.98
CA PRO A 915 -36.91 0.98 -32.14
C PRO A 915 -37.47 2.33 -32.62
N GLY A 916 -36.60 3.29 -32.92
CA GLY A 916 -36.92 4.52 -33.65
C GLY A 916 -37.22 5.75 -32.78
N LYS A 917 -37.23 5.60 -31.44
CA LYS A 917 -37.34 6.73 -30.50
C LYS A 917 -36.25 6.74 -29.45
N VAL A 918 -35.61 5.63 -29.26
CA VAL A 918 -34.48 5.43 -28.36
C VAL A 918 -33.63 4.31 -28.95
N ASP A 919 -32.38 4.31 -28.63
CA ASP A 919 -31.49 3.19 -28.87
C ASP A 919 -31.34 2.39 -27.59
N ILE A 920 -31.37 1.06 -27.74
CA ILE A 920 -31.27 0.16 -26.56
C ILE A 920 -30.08 -0.76 -26.78
N THR A 921 -29.07 -0.64 -25.97
CA THR A 921 -27.89 -1.48 -26.01
C THR A 921 -27.84 -2.38 -24.79
N ALA A 922 -27.87 -3.69 -24.98
CA ALA A 922 -27.60 -4.65 -23.93
C ALA A 922 -26.18 -5.18 -24.05
N ARG A 923 -25.46 -5.19 -22.96
CA ARG A 923 -24.09 -5.69 -22.88
C ARG A 923 -23.96 -6.75 -21.78
N PHE A 924 -23.12 -7.77 -22.05
CA PHE A 924 -22.70 -8.79 -21.10
C PHE A 924 -21.22 -9.02 -21.20
N ASP A 925 -20.52 -9.04 -20.06
CA ASP A 925 -19.09 -9.29 -19.95
C ASP A 925 -18.82 -10.48 -19.03
N TYR A 926 -17.93 -11.35 -19.47
CA TYR A 926 -17.38 -12.46 -18.71
C TYR A 926 -15.86 -12.34 -18.65
N TYR A 927 -15.31 -12.29 -17.45
CA TYR A 927 -13.88 -12.31 -17.17
C TYR A 927 -13.52 -13.54 -16.35
N LYS A 928 -12.38 -14.15 -16.65
CA LYS A 928 -11.81 -15.24 -15.87
C LYS A 928 -10.29 -15.13 -15.85
N GLN A 929 -9.69 -15.34 -14.67
CA GLN A 929 -8.26 -15.54 -14.53
C GLN A 929 -7.95 -16.87 -13.84
N ASP A 930 -6.79 -17.43 -14.13
CA ASP A 930 -6.27 -18.62 -13.47
C ASP A 930 -5.77 -18.30 -12.05
N GLY A 931 -5.43 -19.34 -11.29
CA GLY A 931 -4.79 -19.20 -10.00
C GLY A 931 -3.36 -18.65 -10.11
N SER A 932 -2.89 -18.05 -9.04
CA SER A 932 -1.53 -17.52 -8.91
C SER A 932 -1.00 -17.78 -7.51
N TYR A 933 0.14 -17.20 -7.17
CA TYR A 933 0.68 -17.22 -5.83
C TYR A 933 0.78 -15.79 -5.29
N ALA A 934 0.57 -15.62 -3.98
CA ALA A 934 0.70 -14.32 -3.34
C ALA A 934 2.14 -14.03 -2.89
N ARG A 935 2.99 -15.04 -2.79
CA ARG A 935 4.39 -14.90 -2.37
C ARG A 935 5.31 -15.74 -3.27
N GLU A 936 6.55 -15.35 -3.34
CA GLU A 936 7.63 -15.93 -4.14
C GLU A 936 8.02 -17.37 -3.76
N PHE A 937 7.61 -17.84 -2.59
CA PHE A 937 7.94 -19.20 -2.11
C PHE A 937 7.06 -20.29 -2.73
N ASN A 938 5.94 -19.93 -3.33
CA ASN A 938 5.00 -20.82 -4.02
C ASN A 938 4.54 -22.03 -3.18
N ARG A 939 4.42 -21.84 -1.86
CA ARG A 939 3.90 -22.88 -0.99
C ARG A 939 2.39 -23.08 -1.22
N SER A 940 1.86 -24.22 -0.77
CA SER A 940 0.42 -24.50 -0.90
C SER A 940 -0.48 -23.43 -0.24
N TRP A 941 0.00 -22.83 0.84
CA TRP A 941 -0.68 -21.74 1.56
C TRP A 941 -0.46 -20.35 0.96
N ASP A 942 0.40 -20.22 -0.06
CA ASP A 942 0.57 -18.99 -0.82
C ASP A 942 -0.33 -18.94 -2.05
N LYS A 943 -1.03 -20.05 -2.36
CA LYS A 943 -1.82 -20.20 -3.57
C LYS A 943 -3.11 -19.37 -3.50
N LEU A 944 -3.30 -18.51 -4.49
CA LEU A 944 -4.54 -17.80 -4.78
C LEU A 944 -5.36 -18.60 -5.79
N PRO A 945 -6.61 -18.96 -5.48
CA PRO A 945 -7.47 -19.64 -6.44
C PRO A 945 -7.78 -18.77 -7.65
N GLY A 946 -7.94 -19.39 -8.82
CA GLY A 946 -8.50 -18.70 -9.97
C GLY A 946 -9.95 -18.28 -9.73
N TRP A 947 -10.37 -17.19 -10.36
CA TRP A 947 -11.70 -16.62 -10.18
C TRP A 947 -12.28 -16.07 -11.48
N TYR A 948 -13.57 -15.75 -11.45
CA TYR A 948 -14.28 -15.16 -12.58
C TYR A 948 -15.24 -14.08 -12.09
N GLN A 949 -15.60 -13.16 -12.99
CA GLN A 949 -16.61 -12.16 -12.75
C GLN A 949 -17.49 -11.97 -13.98
N THR A 950 -18.77 -11.70 -13.77
CA THR A 950 -19.73 -11.39 -14.83
C THR A 950 -20.39 -10.05 -14.55
N ASN A 951 -20.47 -9.22 -15.60
CA ASN A 951 -21.14 -7.92 -15.53
C ASN A 951 -22.20 -7.85 -16.63
N ALA A 952 -23.25 -7.11 -16.41
CA ALA A 952 -24.27 -6.86 -17.43
C ALA A 952 -24.82 -5.44 -17.32
N SER A 953 -25.23 -4.87 -18.46
CA SER A 953 -25.93 -3.59 -18.48
C SER A 953 -26.94 -3.50 -19.63
N VAL A 954 -27.90 -2.62 -19.45
CA VAL A 954 -28.83 -2.18 -20.49
C VAL A 954 -28.79 -0.65 -20.50
N LEU A 955 -28.35 -0.09 -21.60
CA LEU A 955 -28.35 1.34 -21.87
C LEU A 955 -29.54 1.68 -22.76
N ILE A 956 -30.29 2.71 -22.40
CA ILE A 956 -31.39 3.27 -23.16
C ILE A 956 -31.03 4.74 -23.38
N GLU A 957 -30.84 5.13 -24.62
CA GLU A 957 -30.37 6.47 -24.98
C GLU A 957 -31.22 7.15 -26.02
N ASP A 958 -31.26 8.44 -25.93
CA ASP A 958 -31.87 9.30 -26.95
C ASP A 958 -30.98 9.30 -28.19
N PRO A 959 -31.51 9.11 -29.40
CA PRO A 959 -30.69 9.12 -30.62
C PRO A 959 -29.97 10.46 -30.90
N GLU A 960 -30.37 11.55 -30.25
CA GLU A 960 -29.73 12.86 -30.33
C GLU A 960 -28.74 13.09 -29.16
N ASP A 961 -28.43 12.02 -28.40
CA ASP A 961 -27.52 12.01 -27.22
C ASP A 961 -27.86 13.03 -26.11
N VAL A 962 -29.14 13.46 -26.04
CA VAL A 962 -29.59 14.43 -25.02
C VAL A 962 -29.69 13.79 -23.64
N TRP A 963 -30.10 12.52 -23.56
CA TRP A 963 -30.18 11.79 -22.30
C TRP A 963 -29.95 10.30 -22.50
N ASN A 964 -29.47 9.65 -21.45
CA ASN A 964 -29.44 8.20 -21.37
C ASN A 964 -29.77 7.69 -19.96
N LEU A 965 -30.26 6.45 -19.92
CA LEU A 965 -30.54 5.68 -18.71
C LEU A 965 -29.85 4.33 -18.82
N ARG A 966 -28.95 4.04 -17.92
CA ARG A 966 -28.28 2.74 -17.82
C ARG A 966 -28.79 1.99 -16.59
N LEU A 967 -29.17 0.74 -16.78
CA LEU A 967 -29.39 -0.24 -15.73
C LEU A 967 -28.21 -1.20 -15.75
N TRP A 968 -27.58 -1.44 -14.60
CA TRP A 968 -26.34 -2.21 -14.58
C TRP A 968 -26.23 -3.12 -13.36
N VAL A 969 -25.44 -4.19 -13.50
CA VAL A 969 -25.02 -5.07 -12.43
C VAL A 969 -23.55 -5.47 -12.64
N ARG A 970 -22.75 -5.31 -11.60
CA ARG A 970 -21.36 -5.74 -11.49
C ARG A 970 -21.31 -6.96 -10.58
N ASN A 971 -20.40 -7.90 -10.87
CA ASN A 971 -20.30 -9.18 -10.19
C ASN A 971 -21.69 -9.86 -10.05
N MET A 972 -22.38 -10.04 -11.18
CA MET A 972 -23.77 -10.54 -11.23
C MET A 972 -23.97 -11.87 -10.49
N THR A 973 -22.93 -12.72 -10.49
CA THR A 973 -22.94 -14.03 -9.84
C THR A 973 -22.57 -13.95 -8.35
N ASP A 974 -22.26 -12.77 -7.83
CA ASP A 974 -21.79 -12.55 -6.45
C ASP A 974 -20.62 -13.46 -6.06
N ASN A 975 -19.63 -13.57 -6.96
CA ASN A 975 -18.47 -14.41 -6.73
C ASN A 975 -17.55 -13.79 -5.67
N GLU A 976 -17.37 -14.46 -4.56
CA GLU A 976 -16.42 -14.09 -3.52
C GLU A 976 -15.06 -14.69 -3.83
N ALA A 977 -14.15 -13.89 -4.34
CA ALA A 977 -12.80 -14.34 -4.69
C ALA A 977 -11.73 -13.60 -3.89
N VAL A 978 -10.71 -14.34 -3.49
CA VAL A 978 -9.49 -13.78 -2.89
C VAL A 978 -8.57 -13.33 -4.03
N THR A 979 -8.34 -12.04 -4.13
CA THR A 979 -7.52 -11.42 -5.19
C THR A 979 -6.06 -11.26 -4.80
N GLY A 980 -5.77 -11.30 -3.51
CA GLY A 980 -4.42 -11.19 -2.98
C GLY A 980 -4.40 -11.45 -1.48
N HIS A 981 -3.24 -11.74 -0.95
CA HIS A 981 -3.01 -11.80 0.49
C HIS A 981 -1.57 -11.42 0.85
N TYR A 982 -1.37 -11.03 2.09
CA TYR A 982 -0.03 -10.90 2.65
C TYR A 982 0.04 -11.50 4.05
N VAL A 983 1.24 -11.95 4.42
CA VAL A 983 1.52 -12.54 5.72
C VAL A 983 2.16 -11.47 6.59
N THR A 984 1.63 -11.31 7.79
CA THR A 984 2.22 -10.40 8.79
C THR A 984 3.55 -10.94 9.33
N SER A 985 4.25 -10.13 10.10
CA SER A 985 5.53 -10.52 10.66
C SER A 985 5.41 -11.61 11.73
N ASP A 986 6.53 -12.25 12.00
CA ASP A 986 6.71 -13.16 13.14
C ASP A 986 6.46 -12.51 14.50
N THR A 987 6.64 -11.20 14.59
CA THR A 987 6.32 -10.43 15.79
C THR A 987 4.83 -10.20 15.97
N SER A 988 4.05 -10.19 14.89
CA SER A 988 2.61 -10.02 14.89
C SER A 988 1.83 -11.34 14.95
N GLY A 989 2.50 -12.49 14.79
CA GLY A 989 1.87 -13.80 14.88
C GLY A 989 1.62 -14.49 13.56
N MET A 990 2.16 -14.01 12.44
CA MET A 990 2.16 -14.70 11.15
C MET A 990 0.75 -14.97 10.57
N TYR A 991 -0.25 -14.18 10.94
CA TYR A 991 -1.56 -14.28 10.32
C TYR A 991 -1.54 -13.74 8.89
N THR A 992 -2.48 -14.19 8.09
CA THR A 992 -2.59 -13.82 6.69
C THR A 992 -3.78 -12.91 6.48
N ASN A 993 -3.54 -11.69 6.04
CA ASN A 993 -4.56 -10.74 5.61
C ASN A 993 -4.89 -11.00 4.15
N TYR A 994 -6.15 -10.96 3.75
CA TYR A 994 -6.56 -11.18 2.38
C TYR A 994 -7.48 -10.09 1.85
N PHE A 995 -7.46 -9.94 0.53
CA PHE A 995 -8.27 -8.99 -0.22
C PHE A 995 -9.29 -9.74 -1.06
N LEU A 996 -10.47 -9.15 -1.17
CA LEU A 996 -11.59 -9.76 -1.89
C LEU A 996 -12.01 -8.92 -3.09
N THR A 997 -12.66 -9.59 -4.05
CA THR A 997 -13.48 -8.89 -5.06
C THR A 997 -14.63 -8.15 -4.38
N GLU A 998 -15.11 -7.07 -5.00
CA GLU A 998 -16.34 -6.42 -4.56
C GLU A 998 -17.55 -7.38 -4.65
N PRO A 999 -18.56 -7.24 -3.80
CA PRO A 999 -19.80 -8.01 -3.90
C PRO A 999 -20.58 -7.63 -5.16
N ARG A 1000 -21.72 -8.30 -5.39
CA ARG A 1000 -22.65 -7.88 -6.42
C ARG A 1000 -23.21 -6.49 -6.11
N ILE A 1001 -22.87 -5.54 -6.98
CA ILE A 1001 -23.40 -4.17 -6.94
C ILE A 1001 -24.27 -3.97 -8.18
N TYR A 1002 -25.47 -3.39 -8.02
CA TYR A 1002 -26.38 -3.08 -9.11
C TYR A 1002 -27.04 -1.74 -8.90
N GLY A 1003 -27.40 -1.10 -10.00
CA GLY A 1003 -27.96 0.22 -9.91
C GLY A 1003 -28.51 0.75 -11.23
N ALA A 1004 -28.85 2.04 -11.20
CA ALA A 1004 -29.31 2.80 -12.34
C ALA A 1004 -28.56 4.13 -12.40
N THR A 1005 -28.12 4.50 -13.60
CA THR A 1005 -27.43 5.76 -13.88
C THR A 1005 -28.26 6.53 -14.90
N PHE A 1006 -28.58 7.78 -14.60
CA PHE A 1006 -29.22 8.71 -15.52
C PHE A 1006 -28.27 9.84 -15.87
N ASN A 1007 -28.05 10.07 -17.15
CA ASN A 1007 -27.24 11.17 -17.68
C ASN A 1007 -28.07 12.10 -18.55
N TYR A 1008 -27.78 13.40 -18.47
CA TYR A 1008 -28.38 14.45 -19.31
C TYR A 1008 -27.27 15.36 -19.83
N ASN A 1009 -27.18 15.44 -21.15
CA ASN A 1009 -26.25 16.32 -21.88
C ASN A 1009 -26.96 17.59 -22.35
N PHE A 1010 -26.27 18.71 -22.36
CA PHE A 1010 -26.82 20.00 -22.80
C PHE A 1010 -25.80 20.89 -23.50
#